data_0edc005eed60bc98b857ae5fd283ecfe
#
_entry.id   0edc005eed60bc98b857ae5fd283ecfe
#
_cell.length_a   1.000
_cell.length_b   1.000
_cell.length_c   1.000
_cell.angle_alpha   90.00
_cell.angle_beta   90.00
_cell.angle_gamma   90.00
#
_symmetry.space_group_name_H-M   'P 1'
#
loop_
_entity.id
_entity.type
_entity.pdbx_description
1 polymer ?
#
loop_
_entity_poly.entity_id
_entity_poly.type
_entity_poly.pdbx_seq_one_letter_code
_entity_poly.pdbx_strand_id
1 'polypeptide(L)'
;MIVHRRIHRGVVKSKRVASGPPFRTVPNMTESTSPTRDASSAATRGALRTALDLFSSVKLGIWLMAILFVYSSIGSAGIVYPDFAAGTANIFDAENWAHDQLRQWRGLEMTEFEWFHWWPFDLMMILLAVNLAVTTVRRIPFKPVNYGVWGIHSGIIVLIVGSFIYFGVKVEGDTPVARRTVVAEYDARQPDGKTKRERVAFVASPGQRVERGDGAARVMFEVRSIDPSWELLTGEDKGKRAYSVTVAVEREGKRYLRQVLAGYPQLTEDLIFTGDQSQPVKRSVKETGKPIYDDGLALSLDYAPQEWFYLRNDLAKSWALYLRPKGSPTWTERRIDGLPLYNDYIASRDDVFQSGGDDLLPIDPIDIEVGPTAADDPLRDVTFRVNGYLRYAIPRSRAADAGPDAPINPMAFVEVASEGGRTQGQKASYRLVALDPQESRADEGLLRFVHLASESEFGRFLRQPNLTLRIPSKGIEIREVIRDVAAANPDAPFVEIKGSESEGGVSYAYRVVNLQDGLPVGGTTVAVAIVELRTPKGLFRRWVFDNPALTRDVKDPVAADAHGGPKLEDDSIEITLDPGNGRALVVLAHGPEEGRLRLVSAVGAEPAASDVEVGRPAPIGGGVTVRVEQFFARGTFETKPLVVPRAQRQRDAMETFAQIKLEIPGCRSEWLPFTRWVFDSADEALRRAPYEPRTVKLADGREVELLFSRQRLPLEADVALDEFVLSSHVGGFIASEQGSIRDYRSRLRFRDQGGAWGEPVDVSVNNPVEHRGLWYFQAQWDPPDSRPREGEVLSAGLNYTVLGVGNRVGVYTQLAGCVIAVLGMIYAFYIKPVIKRRNRAAVLAGLAAKAEVEP
;
A
#
# COMPACT_ATOMS: atom_id res chain seq x y z
N MET A 1 12.54 9.77 -22.36
CA MET A 1 13.51 9.12 -23.25
C MET A 1 14.20 10.20 -24.05
N ILE A 2 15.30 10.71 -23.56
CA ILE A 2 16.11 11.72 -24.24
C ILE A 2 17.11 11.00 -25.11
N VAL A 3 16.89 11.04 -26.41
CA VAL A 3 17.81 10.47 -27.39
C VAL A 3 19.00 11.41 -27.54
N HIS A 4 20.12 11.08 -26.95
CA HIS A 4 21.40 11.68 -27.25
C HIS A 4 21.85 11.21 -28.64
N ARG A 5 21.62 12.02 -29.68
CA ARG A 5 22.32 11.87 -30.96
C ARG A 5 23.75 12.37 -30.80
N ARG A 6 24.70 11.48 -30.75
CA ARG A 6 26.12 11.74 -31.00
C ARG A 6 26.29 12.09 -32.48
N ILE A 7 26.73 13.29 -32.72
CA ILE A 7 27.18 13.70 -34.05
C ILE A 7 28.61 13.16 -34.27
N HIS A 8 28.73 12.13 -35.08
CA HIS A 8 30.03 11.71 -35.61
C HIS A 8 30.50 12.71 -36.70
N ARG A 9 31.60 13.40 -36.43
CA ARG A 9 32.37 14.12 -37.42
C ARG A 9 33.02 13.12 -38.40
N GLY A 10 32.48 13.00 -39.56
CA GLY A 10 33.14 12.33 -40.69
C GLY A 10 34.11 13.29 -41.39
N VAL A 11 35.36 12.92 -41.41
CA VAL A 11 36.44 13.56 -42.18
C VAL A 11 36.29 13.14 -43.64
N VAL A 12 36.06 14.09 -44.54
CA VAL A 12 36.13 13.83 -46.01
C VAL A 12 37.40 14.47 -46.53
N LYS A 13 38.29 13.63 -47.05
CA LYS A 13 39.51 13.97 -47.73
C LYS A 13 39.22 14.59 -49.07
N SER A 14 39.98 15.66 -49.35
CA SER A 14 40.08 16.36 -50.65
C SER A 14 40.71 15.51 -51.72
N LYS A 15 40.22 15.61 -52.96
CA LYS A 15 41.02 15.35 -54.19
C LYS A 15 41.13 16.60 -55.02
N ARG A 16 42.43 16.95 -55.33
CA ARG A 16 42.83 17.96 -56.30
C ARG A 16 42.54 17.51 -57.72
N VAL A 17 42.22 18.44 -58.55
CA VAL A 17 42.64 18.42 -59.96
C VAL A 17 42.92 19.85 -60.41
N ALA A 18 44.03 20.02 -61.12
CA ALA A 18 44.72 21.21 -61.48
C ALA A 18 44.34 21.76 -62.91
N SER A 19 44.74 22.94 -63.13
CA SER A 19 45.36 23.55 -64.40
C SER A 19 44.80 24.96 -64.71
N GLY A 20 45.60 25.87 -64.80
CA GLY A 20 46.05 27.10 -65.13
C GLY A 20 46.12 27.48 -66.65
N PRO A 21 46.86 28.52 -67.10
CA PRO A 21 46.80 29.96 -66.82
C PRO A 21 46.61 30.76 -68.18
N PRO A 22 47.00 32.03 -68.51
CA PRO A 22 47.74 33.05 -67.81
C PRO A 22 47.46 34.57 -68.25
N PHE A 23 48.15 35.49 -67.58
CA PHE A 23 48.61 36.83 -67.95
C PHE A 23 47.72 38.05 -68.23
N ARG A 24 47.85 39.12 -67.41
CA ARG A 24 48.64 40.33 -67.76
C ARG A 24 48.61 41.41 -66.64
N THR A 25 49.78 41.75 -66.21
CA THR A 25 50.39 43.01 -65.68
C THR A 25 49.63 44.22 -65.16
N VAL A 26 50.00 44.59 -64.00
CA VAL A 26 50.21 45.78 -63.08
C VAL A 26 50.38 47.12 -63.88
N PRO A 27 50.07 48.38 -63.36
CA PRO A 27 50.73 48.85 -62.14
C PRO A 27 49.97 49.77 -61.16
N ASN A 28 50.45 49.72 -59.94
CA ASN A 28 50.78 50.80 -59.04
C ASN A 28 49.75 51.66 -58.30
N MET A 29 49.84 51.52 -56.97
CA MET A 29 49.87 52.57 -55.91
C MET A 29 48.55 53.28 -55.58
N THR A 30 48.09 53.12 -54.45
CA THR A 30 48.33 53.89 -53.23
C THR A 30 47.47 53.41 -52.04
N GLU A 31 48.12 53.38 -50.92
CA GLU A 31 47.61 53.45 -49.56
C GLU A 31 46.42 52.65 -49.04
N SER A 32 46.77 51.75 -48.23
CA SER A 32 46.02 51.05 -47.22
C SER A 32 45.27 51.95 -46.25
N THR A 33 43.97 51.79 -46.18
CA THR A 33 43.20 51.96 -44.91
C THR A 33 42.30 50.77 -44.77
N SER A 34 42.46 50.05 -43.66
CA SER A 34 41.77 48.84 -43.30
C SER A 34 40.30 49.08 -43.05
N PRO A 35 39.39 48.46 -43.83
CA PRO A 35 37.93 48.54 -43.54
C PRO A 35 37.38 47.25 -42.96
N THR A 36 38.10 46.52 -42.12
CA THR A 36 37.58 45.26 -41.58
C THR A 36 36.87 45.36 -40.25
N ARG A 37 36.94 46.50 -39.56
CA ARG A 37 36.19 46.73 -38.31
C ARG A 37 34.82 47.34 -38.51
N ASP A 38 34.57 48.08 -39.53
CA ASP A 38 33.30 48.78 -39.77
C ASP A 38 32.22 47.88 -40.46
N ALA A 39 32.63 46.92 -41.27
CA ALA A 39 31.67 46.02 -41.99
C ALA A 39 31.03 45.02 -40.99
N SER A 40 31.77 44.47 -40.06
CA SER A 40 31.21 43.61 -38.99
C SER A 40 30.31 44.35 -38.04
N SER A 41 30.65 45.58 -37.71
CA SER A 41 29.85 46.44 -36.85
C SER A 41 28.59 46.95 -37.54
N ALA A 42 28.60 47.15 -38.86
CA ALA A 42 27.44 47.52 -39.66
C ALA A 42 26.48 46.33 -39.89
N ALA A 43 27.02 45.15 -40.14
CA ALA A 43 26.24 43.93 -40.24
C ALA A 43 25.59 43.56 -38.93
N THR A 44 26.30 43.66 -37.81
CA THR A 44 25.75 43.42 -36.46
C THR A 44 24.69 44.43 -36.05
N ARG A 45 24.85 45.71 -36.39
CA ARG A 45 23.82 46.75 -36.20
C ARG A 45 22.59 46.52 -37.08
N GLY A 46 22.78 46.05 -38.30
CA GLY A 46 21.68 45.68 -39.22
C GLY A 46 20.86 44.51 -38.67
N ALA A 47 21.53 43.43 -38.24
CA ALA A 47 20.88 42.25 -37.64
C ALA A 47 20.14 42.56 -36.33
N LEU A 48 20.74 43.36 -35.47
CA LEU A 48 20.10 43.83 -34.21
C LEU A 48 18.84 44.66 -34.49
N ARG A 49 18.89 45.55 -35.47
CA ARG A 49 17.76 46.38 -35.88
C ARG A 49 16.62 45.53 -36.42
N THR A 50 16.91 44.55 -37.28
CA THR A 50 15.93 43.62 -37.81
C THR A 50 15.29 42.78 -36.71
N ALA A 51 16.06 42.25 -35.78
CA ALA A 51 15.56 41.54 -34.60
C ALA A 51 14.65 42.42 -33.73
N LEU A 52 15.05 43.64 -33.42
CA LEU A 52 14.23 44.58 -32.64
C LEU A 52 12.95 44.97 -33.41
N ASP A 53 12.97 45.09 -34.73
CA ASP A 53 11.79 45.35 -35.53
C ASP A 53 10.80 44.17 -35.49
N LEU A 54 11.32 42.95 -35.60
CA LEU A 54 10.51 41.72 -35.42
C LEU A 54 9.87 41.66 -34.04
N PHE A 55 10.66 41.76 -32.97
CA PHE A 55 10.18 41.70 -31.57
C PHE A 55 9.29 42.90 -31.17
N SER A 56 9.34 44.03 -31.87
CA SER A 56 8.39 45.12 -31.66
C SER A 56 7.09 44.97 -32.44
N SER A 57 6.88 43.85 -33.14
CA SER A 57 5.68 43.62 -33.95
C SER A 57 4.51 43.18 -33.08
N VAL A 58 3.41 43.94 -33.15
CA VAL A 58 2.14 43.56 -32.52
C VAL A 58 1.57 42.29 -33.11
N LYS A 59 1.77 42.04 -34.42
CA LYS A 59 1.33 40.82 -35.08
C LYS A 59 2.02 39.59 -34.50
N LEU A 60 3.33 39.66 -34.18
CA LEU A 60 4.09 38.61 -33.51
C LEU A 60 3.49 38.32 -32.14
N GLY A 61 3.20 39.34 -31.34
CA GLY A 61 2.58 39.17 -30.01
C GLY A 61 1.22 38.49 -30.09
N ILE A 62 0.38 38.80 -31.09
CA ILE A 62 -0.93 38.15 -31.28
C ILE A 62 -0.74 36.66 -31.62
N TRP A 63 0.20 36.35 -32.54
CA TRP A 63 0.50 34.95 -32.88
C TRP A 63 1.04 34.16 -31.70
N LEU A 64 1.97 34.75 -30.93
CA LEU A 64 2.51 34.10 -29.72
C LEU A 64 1.38 33.80 -28.69
N MET A 65 0.46 34.74 -28.48
CA MET A 65 -0.67 34.50 -27.57
C MET A 65 -1.63 33.42 -28.12
N ALA A 66 -1.88 33.40 -29.45
CA ALA A 66 -2.73 32.37 -30.07
C ALA A 66 -2.11 30.97 -29.94
N ILE A 67 -0.80 30.84 -30.19
CA ILE A 67 -0.07 29.58 -30.04
C ILE A 67 -0.05 29.16 -28.58
N LEU A 68 0.22 30.11 -27.66
CA LEU A 68 0.23 29.84 -26.21
C LEU A 68 -1.15 29.39 -25.74
N PHE A 69 -2.22 29.98 -26.23
CA PHE A 69 -3.58 29.56 -25.92
C PHE A 69 -3.86 28.12 -26.34
N VAL A 70 -3.50 27.76 -27.59
CA VAL A 70 -3.63 26.37 -28.08
C VAL A 70 -2.80 25.41 -27.24
N TYR A 71 -1.53 25.76 -26.98
CA TYR A 71 -0.63 24.94 -26.18
C TYR A 71 -1.18 24.74 -24.76
N SER A 72 -1.66 25.80 -24.11
CA SER A 72 -2.24 25.72 -22.77
C SER A 72 -3.55 24.91 -22.75
N SER A 73 -4.36 25.02 -23.80
CA SER A 73 -5.59 24.23 -23.93
C SER A 73 -5.28 22.72 -24.03
N ILE A 74 -4.25 22.36 -24.77
CA ILE A 74 -3.77 20.97 -24.84
C ILE A 74 -3.26 20.51 -23.48
N GLY A 75 -2.50 21.33 -22.77
CA GLY A 75 -1.92 21.02 -21.47
C GLY A 75 -2.95 20.82 -20.37
N SER A 76 -3.93 21.72 -20.25
CA SER A 76 -4.90 21.70 -19.17
C SER A 76 -6.08 20.78 -19.41
N ALA A 77 -6.59 20.70 -20.67
CA ALA A 77 -7.77 19.92 -21.00
C ALA A 77 -7.43 18.63 -21.75
N GLY A 78 -6.23 18.57 -22.33
CA GLY A 78 -5.85 17.57 -23.31
C GLY A 78 -6.55 17.79 -24.66
N ILE A 79 -6.06 17.16 -25.69
CA ILE A 79 -6.87 16.95 -26.90
C ILE A 79 -7.61 15.65 -26.70
N VAL A 80 -8.92 15.74 -26.50
CA VAL A 80 -9.79 14.58 -26.53
C VAL A 80 -9.91 14.20 -28.00
N TYR A 81 -9.52 12.98 -28.33
CA TYR A 81 -9.98 12.37 -29.57
C TYR A 81 -11.42 11.96 -29.35
N PRO A 82 -12.39 12.68 -29.96
CA PRO A 82 -13.74 12.20 -29.91
C PRO A 82 -13.74 10.86 -30.66
N ASP A 83 -14.15 9.82 -29.99
CA ASP A 83 -14.44 8.55 -30.63
C ASP A 83 -15.73 8.73 -31.44
N PHE A 84 -15.60 9.32 -32.62
CA PHE A 84 -16.71 9.51 -33.55
C PHE A 84 -17.32 8.20 -34.02
N ALA A 85 -16.62 7.08 -33.85
CA ALA A 85 -17.12 5.77 -34.24
C ALA A 85 -18.17 5.24 -33.22
N ALA A 86 -18.11 5.64 -31.98
CA ALA A 86 -19.04 5.16 -30.93
C ALA A 86 -20.34 5.98 -30.85
N GLY A 87 -20.41 7.16 -31.48
CA GLY A 87 -21.61 8.00 -31.52
C GLY A 87 -22.09 8.55 -30.16
N THR A 88 -21.31 8.39 -29.10
CA THR A 88 -21.69 8.70 -27.72
C THR A 88 -20.70 9.60 -26.99
N ALA A 89 -19.63 10.03 -27.66
CA ALA A 89 -18.61 10.86 -27.01
C ALA A 89 -19.15 12.24 -26.67
N ASN A 90 -19.49 12.41 -25.43
CA ASN A 90 -19.69 13.74 -24.86
C ASN A 90 -18.30 14.33 -24.60
N ILE A 91 -17.90 15.34 -25.40
CA ILE A 91 -16.60 16.02 -25.22
C ILE A 91 -16.41 16.64 -23.83
N PHE A 92 -17.47 16.74 -23.04
CA PHE A 92 -17.45 17.22 -21.66
C PHE A 92 -17.49 16.09 -20.63
N ASP A 93 -17.49 14.83 -21.06
CA ASP A 93 -17.40 13.68 -20.16
C ASP A 93 -15.98 13.57 -19.62
N ALA A 94 -15.85 13.83 -18.31
CA ALA A 94 -14.56 13.82 -17.62
C ALA A 94 -13.88 12.45 -17.65
N GLU A 95 -14.65 11.38 -17.77
CA GLU A 95 -14.15 10.01 -17.81
C GLU A 95 -13.48 9.70 -19.17
N ASN A 96 -14.09 10.11 -20.27
CA ASN A 96 -13.51 10.00 -21.61
C ASN A 96 -12.30 10.93 -21.79
N TRP A 97 -12.30 12.10 -21.16
CA TRP A 97 -11.15 13.02 -21.17
C TRP A 97 -9.90 12.43 -20.51
N ALA A 98 -10.05 11.56 -19.53
CA ALA A 98 -8.93 10.98 -18.81
C ALA A 98 -8.18 9.92 -19.63
N HIS A 99 -8.83 9.27 -20.58
CA HIS A 99 -8.29 8.09 -21.25
C HIS A 99 -7.52 8.38 -22.55
N ASP A 100 -7.86 9.42 -23.30
CA ASP A 100 -7.30 9.68 -24.65
C ASP A 100 -6.66 11.05 -24.80
N GLN A 101 -6.08 11.58 -23.74
CA GLN A 101 -5.36 12.86 -23.81
C GLN A 101 -4.03 12.71 -24.58
N LEU A 102 -3.70 13.70 -25.41
CA LEU A 102 -2.46 13.72 -26.21
C LEU A 102 -1.21 13.49 -25.34
N ARG A 103 -1.19 14.00 -24.11
CA ARG A 103 -0.08 13.82 -23.17
C ARG A 103 0.14 12.37 -22.72
N GLN A 104 -0.86 11.51 -22.88
CA GLN A 104 -0.80 10.08 -22.53
C GLN A 104 -0.32 9.20 -23.70
N TRP A 105 -0.11 9.76 -24.88
CA TRP A 105 0.50 9.03 -25.98
C TRP A 105 1.94 8.68 -25.63
N ARG A 106 2.39 7.49 -25.96
CA ARG A 106 3.73 7.00 -25.64
C ARG A 106 4.87 7.95 -26.00
N GLY A 107 4.76 8.65 -27.11
CA GLY A 107 5.76 9.64 -27.53
C GLY A 107 5.69 10.98 -26.77
N LEU A 108 4.63 11.23 -26.01
CA LEU A 108 4.34 12.49 -25.31
C LEU A 108 3.87 12.25 -23.88
N GLU A 109 4.24 11.14 -23.27
CA GLU A 109 3.90 10.86 -21.86
C GLU A 109 4.46 11.93 -20.93
N MET A 110 3.59 12.85 -20.54
CA MET A 110 3.92 13.98 -19.69
C MET A 110 2.77 14.27 -18.74
N THR A 111 3.07 14.56 -17.49
CA THR A 111 2.11 15.15 -16.56
C THR A 111 1.75 16.56 -17.03
N GLU A 112 0.68 17.12 -16.46
CA GLU A 112 0.36 18.53 -16.67
C GLU A 112 1.51 19.44 -16.24
N PHE A 113 2.15 19.09 -15.12
CA PHE A 113 3.33 19.79 -14.63
C PHE A 113 4.48 19.77 -15.65
N GLU A 114 4.85 18.60 -16.19
CA GLU A 114 5.92 18.46 -17.18
C GLU A 114 5.57 19.16 -18.49
N TRP A 115 4.33 19.16 -18.94
CA TRP A 115 3.87 19.84 -20.15
C TRP A 115 4.11 21.36 -20.05
N PHE A 116 3.79 21.97 -18.91
CA PHE A 116 4.00 23.39 -18.67
C PHE A 116 5.44 23.75 -18.25
N HIS A 117 6.33 22.76 -18.15
CA HIS A 117 7.77 22.96 -17.94
C HIS A 117 8.60 22.45 -19.13
N TRP A 118 7.93 22.03 -20.20
CA TRP A 118 8.62 21.62 -21.39
C TRP A 118 9.15 22.83 -22.15
N TRP A 119 10.37 22.69 -22.69
CA TRP A 119 11.07 23.78 -23.39
C TRP A 119 10.25 24.59 -24.41
N PRO A 120 9.23 24.04 -25.17
CA PRO A 120 8.44 24.87 -26.08
C PRO A 120 7.59 25.91 -25.35
N PHE A 121 7.05 25.54 -24.16
CA PHE A 121 6.28 26.48 -23.33
C PHE A 121 7.19 27.60 -22.80
N ASP A 122 8.34 27.22 -22.25
CA ASP A 122 9.32 28.18 -21.74
C ASP A 122 9.78 29.13 -22.83
N LEU A 123 10.07 28.60 -24.02
CA LEU A 123 10.45 29.43 -25.16
C LEU A 123 9.35 30.42 -25.55
N MET A 124 8.08 29.98 -25.62
CA MET A 124 6.95 30.84 -25.91
C MET A 124 6.79 31.96 -24.88
N MET A 125 6.94 31.64 -23.60
CA MET A 125 6.85 32.59 -22.51
C MET A 125 7.98 33.63 -22.56
N ILE A 126 9.23 33.19 -22.86
CA ILE A 126 10.38 34.10 -23.05
C ILE A 126 10.15 35.02 -24.25
N LEU A 127 9.72 34.44 -25.40
CA LEU A 127 9.46 35.23 -26.60
C LEU A 127 8.32 36.26 -26.37
N LEU A 128 7.31 35.89 -25.62
CA LEU A 128 6.24 36.81 -25.25
C LEU A 128 6.74 37.94 -24.34
N ALA A 129 7.52 37.59 -23.32
CA ALA A 129 8.12 38.58 -22.42
C ALA A 129 9.04 39.56 -23.19
N VAL A 130 9.88 39.06 -24.09
CA VAL A 130 10.73 39.87 -24.97
C VAL A 130 9.92 40.75 -25.91
N ASN A 131 8.86 40.20 -26.53
CA ASN A 131 7.97 40.98 -27.40
C ASN A 131 7.28 42.10 -26.61
N LEU A 132 6.75 41.81 -25.42
CA LEU A 132 6.12 42.83 -24.55
C LEU A 132 7.14 43.94 -24.17
N ALA A 133 8.33 43.56 -23.73
CA ALA A 133 9.37 44.49 -23.32
C ALA A 133 9.79 45.40 -24.51
N VAL A 134 10.15 44.79 -25.64
CA VAL A 134 10.60 45.53 -26.84
C VAL A 134 9.50 46.42 -27.41
N THR A 135 8.26 45.90 -27.47
CA THR A 135 7.11 46.69 -27.97
C THR A 135 6.84 47.86 -27.03
N THR A 136 6.87 47.66 -25.71
CA THR A 136 6.62 48.72 -24.73
C THR A 136 7.64 49.84 -24.81
N VAL A 137 8.94 49.49 -24.82
CA VAL A 137 10.00 50.48 -24.87
C VAL A 137 10.06 51.24 -26.20
N ARG A 138 9.88 50.53 -27.33
CA ARG A 138 10.05 51.14 -28.66
C ARG A 138 8.78 51.86 -29.19
N ARG A 139 7.58 51.35 -28.86
CA ARG A 139 6.34 51.84 -29.49
C ARG A 139 5.43 52.62 -28.57
N ILE A 140 5.62 52.51 -27.25
CA ILE A 140 4.74 53.16 -26.28
C ILE A 140 5.54 54.22 -25.53
N PRO A 141 5.37 55.49 -25.90
CA PRO A 141 6.08 56.58 -25.23
C PRO A 141 5.63 56.66 -23.73
N PHE A 142 6.60 56.90 -22.86
CA PHE A 142 6.39 57.01 -21.44
C PHE A 142 5.72 58.37 -21.12
N LYS A 143 4.40 58.39 -21.24
CA LYS A 143 3.55 59.57 -20.99
C LYS A 143 2.38 59.13 -20.10
N PRO A 144 1.78 60.07 -19.30
CA PRO A 144 0.68 59.73 -18.39
C PRO A 144 -0.47 58.96 -19.06
N VAL A 145 -0.79 59.26 -20.30
CA VAL A 145 -1.87 58.58 -21.06
C VAL A 145 -1.55 57.11 -21.31
N ASN A 146 -0.31 56.68 -21.20
CA ASN A 146 0.14 55.34 -21.49
C ASN A 146 0.58 54.54 -20.22
N TYR A 147 0.60 55.16 -19.03
CA TYR A 147 1.04 54.49 -17.81
C TYR A 147 0.28 53.17 -17.53
N GLY A 148 -1.02 53.12 -17.84
CA GLY A 148 -1.79 51.89 -17.71
C GLY A 148 -1.26 50.73 -18.55
N VAL A 149 -0.84 51.02 -19.80
CA VAL A 149 -0.26 49.96 -20.68
C VAL A 149 1.12 49.53 -20.19
N TRP A 150 1.93 50.50 -19.74
CA TRP A 150 3.22 50.18 -19.11
C TRP A 150 3.03 49.30 -17.89
N GLY A 151 2.05 49.58 -17.03
CA GLY A 151 1.70 48.79 -15.87
C GLY A 151 1.28 47.36 -16.25
N ILE A 152 0.37 47.21 -17.24
CA ILE A 152 -0.08 45.87 -17.67
C ILE A 152 1.12 45.05 -18.20
N HIS A 153 1.93 45.61 -19.11
CA HIS A 153 3.02 44.87 -19.72
C HIS A 153 4.12 44.55 -18.71
N SER A 154 4.53 45.47 -17.87
CA SER A 154 5.53 45.20 -16.82
C SER A 154 5.01 44.22 -15.79
N GLY A 155 3.72 44.31 -15.41
CA GLY A 155 3.09 43.34 -14.52
C GLY A 155 3.11 41.91 -15.07
N ILE A 156 2.79 41.75 -16.38
CA ILE A 156 2.85 40.44 -17.04
C ILE A 156 4.30 39.92 -17.10
N ILE A 157 5.30 40.76 -17.39
CA ILE A 157 6.69 40.34 -17.40
C ILE A 157 7.12 39.89 -16.00
N VAL A 158 6.78 40.64 -14.95
CA VAL A 158 7.09 40.28 -13.54
C VAL A 158 6.38 38.96 -13.17
N LEU A 159 5.13 38.76 -13.62
CA LEU A 159 4.40 37.50 -13.43
C LEU A 159 5.14 36.34 -14.08
N ILE A 160 5.59 36.49 -15.34
CA ILE A 160 6.35 35.46 -16.08
C ILE A 160 7.64 35.12 -15.33
N VAL A 161 8.41 36.14 -14.90
CA VAL A 161 9.64 35.95 -14.12
C VAL A 161 9.36 35.22 -12.82
N GLY A 162 8.30 35.63 -12.09
CA GLY A 162 7.89 34.97 -10.86
C GLY A 162 7.48 33.51 -11.09
N SER A 163 6.84 33.21 -12.23
CA SER A 163 6.48 31.86 -12.61
C SER A 163 7.72 30.98 -12.89
N PHE A 164 8.70 31.49 -13.63
CA PHE A 164 9.97 30.77 -13.85
C PHE A 164 10.71 30.48 -12.52
N ILE A 165 10.73 31.46 -11.60
CA ILE A 165 11.32 31.25 -10.27
C ILE A 165 10.55 30.18 -9.51
N TYR A 166 9.21 30.30 -9.45
CA TYR A 166 8.37 29.36 -8.70
C TYR A 166 8.51 27.92 -9.20
N PHE A 167 8.32 27.72 -10.49
CA PHE A 167 8.32 26.39 -11.06
C PHE A 167 9.73 25.79 -11.16
N GLY A 168 10.77 26.58 -11.34
CA GLY A 168 12.15 26.09 -11.41
C GLY A 168 12.70 25.56 -10.09
N VAL A 169 12.10 25.98 -8.96
CA VAL A 169 12.52 25.54 -7.60
C VAL A 169 11.37 24.93 -6.79
N LYS A 170 10.24 24.65 -7.43
CA LYS A 170 9.09 24.07 -6.75
C LYS A 170 9.40 22.68 -6.23
N VAL A 171 9.18 22.48 -4.95
CA VAL A 171 9.19 21.20 -4.28
C VAL A 171 7.84 21.03 -3.58
N GLU A 172 7.19 19.89 -3.82
CA GLU A 172 5.90 19.56 -3.24
C GLU A 172 5.81 18.07 -2.96
N GLY A 173 5.26 17.73 -1.81
CA GLY A 173 5.11 16.36 -1.41
C GLY A 173 4.13 16.20 -0.27
N ASP A 174 4.12 15.03 0.34
CA ASP A 174 3.34 14.75 1.53
C ASP A 174 4.13 13.96 2.57
N THR A 175 3.70 14.04 3.82
CA THR A 175 4.32 13.31 4.91
C THR A 175 3.28 12.87 5.95
N PRO A 176 3.31 11.60 6.39
CA PRO A 176 2.51 11.15 7.51
C PRO A 176 3.18 11.56 8.81
N VAL A 177 2.44 12.19 9.72
CA VAL A 177 2.93 12.58 11.05
C VAL A 177 2.13 11.87 12.11
N ALA A 178 2.76 10.95 12.82
CA ALA A 178 2.13 10.22 13.90
C ALA A 178 2.02 11.06 15.17
N ARG A 179 1.02 10.75 16.00
CA ARG A 179 0.71 11.57 17.17
C ARG A 179 1.71 11.36 18.30
N ARG A 180 2.06 10.12 18.59
CA ARG A 180 2.94 9.77 19.71
C ARG A 180 3.77 8.52 19.41
N THR A 181 4.88 8.44 20.11
CA THR A 181 5.74 7.27 20.17
C THR A 181 5.68 6.70 21.59
N VAL A 182 5.52 5.39 21.70
CA VAL A 182 5.74 4.65 22.95
C VAL A 182 7.23 4.41 23.09
N VAL A 183 7.80 4.80 24.21
CA VAL A 183 9.20 4.54 24.55
C VAL A 183 9.22 3.52 25.69
N ALA A 184 9.80 2.34 25.42
CA ALA A 184 10.02 1.29 26.39
C ALA A 184 11.50 1.25 26.80
N GLU A 185 11.77 1.32 28.09
CA GLU A 185 13.11 1.18 28.66
C GLU A 185 13.09 0.05 29.67
N TYR A 186 13.94 -0.94 29.47
CA TYR A 186 14.05 -2.11 30.33
C TYR A 186 15.46 -2.71 30.32
N ASP A 187 15.71 -3.54 31.32
CA ASP A 187 16.96 -4.26 31.41
C ASP A 187 16.84 -5.61 30.67
N ALA A 188 17.57 -5.75 29.56
CA ALA A 188 17.59 -6.95 28.75
C ALA A 188 18.78 -7.84 29.12
N ARG A 189 18.53 -9.14 29.29
CA ARG A 189 19.57 -10.15 29.46
C ARG A 189 20.25 -10.44 28.13
N GLN A 190 21.56 -10.27 28.08
CA GLN A 190 22.38 -10.62 26.95
C GLN A 190 22.75 -12.13 26.99
N PRO A 191 23.12 -12.73 25.86
CA PRO A 191 23.55 -14.15 25.81
C PRO A 191 24.75 -14.46 26.70
N ASP A 192 25.58 -13.45 27.03
CA ASP A 192 26.74 -13.56 27.93
C ASP A 192 26.36 -13.48 29.42
N GLY A 193 25.07 -13.42 29.76
CA GLY A 193 24.53 -13.33 31.11
C GLY A 193 24.55 -11.93 31.72
N LYS A 194 25.09 -10.94 31.01
CA LYS A 194 25.06 -9.54 31.49
C LYS A 194 23.72 -8.89 31.19
N THR A 195 23.38 -7.90 32.00
CA THR A 195 22.19 -7.08 31.81
C THR A 195 22.57 -5.78 31.12
N LYS A 196 21.86 -5.43 30.06
CA LYS A 196 22.04 -4.17 29.33
C LYS A 196 20.71 -3.41 29.32
N ARG A 197 20.75 -2.13 29.64
CA ARG A 197 19.60 -1.24 29.51
C ARG A 197 19.28 -1.08 28.03
N GLU A 198 18.10 -1.47 27.61
CA GLU A 198 17.60 -1.30 26.25
C GLU A 198 16.51 -0.25 26.22
N ARG A 199 16.50 0.53 25.12
CA ARG A 199 15.48 1.51 24.81
C ARG A 199 14.89 1.18 23.45
N VAL A 200 13.58 0.97 23.39
CA VAL A 200 12.84 0.68 22.17
C VAL A 200 11.76 1.74 22.02
N ALA A 201 11.71 2.38 20.85
CA ALA A 201 10.67 3.34 20.52
C ALA A 201 9.85 2.82 19.33
N PHE A 202 8.55 3.01 19.36
CA PHE A 202 7.62 2.62 18.28
C PHE A 202 6.40 3.52 18.29
N VAL A 203 5.81 3.73 17.12
CA VAL A 203 4.64 4.60 16.98
C VAL A 203 3.45 4.03 17.75
N ALA A 204 2.76 4.88 18.50
CA ALA A 204 1.54 4.53 19.21
C ALA A 204 0.38 4.44 18.21
N SER A 205 0.14 3.25 17.65
CA SER A 205 -1.01 2.96 16.79
C SER A 205 -1.59 1.59 17.14
N PRO A 206 -2.91 1.41 17.23
CA PRO A 206 -3.53 0.13 17.56
C PRO A 206 -3.06 -0.99 16.62
N GLY A 207 -2.71 -2.14 17.20
CA GLY A 207 -2.16 -3.29 16.47
C GLY A 207 -0.65 -3.26 16.25
N GLN A 208 0.03 -2.15 16.55
CA GLN A 208 1.50 -2.10 16.48
C GLN A 208 2.11 -3.10 17.43
N ARG A 209 2.91 -4.02 16.88
CA ARG A 209 3.59 -5.06 17.61
C ARG A 209 5.09 -4.97 17.38
N VAL A 210 5.85 -5.00 18.47
CA VAL A 210 7.31 -4.98 18.46
C VAL A 210 7.84 -6.11 19.34
N GLU A 211 8.70 -6.93 18.76
CA GLU A 211 9.37 -8.02 19.48
C GLU A 211 10.88 -7.78 19.49
N ARG A 212 11.52 -8.12 20.60
CA ARG A 212 12.96 -8.05 20.80
C ARG A 212 13.45 -9.27 21.56
N GLY A 213 14.65 -9.71 21.24
CA GLY A 213 15.28 -10.89 21.86
C GLY A 213 14.64 -12.21 21.42
N ASP A 214 15.27 -13.29 21.81
CA ASP A 214 14.84 -14.66 21.49
C ASP A 214 14.69 -15.52 22.74
N GLY A 215 13.85 -16.54 22.67
CA GLY A 215 13.64 -17.50 23.75
C GLY A 215 13.22 -16.86 25.08
N ALA A 216 13.97 -17.11 26.15
CA ALA A 216 13.66 -16.58 27.49
C ALA A 216 13.91 -15.06 27.63
N ALA A 217 14.68 -14.45 26.73
CA ALA A 217 14.94 -13.03 26.70
C ALA A 217 13.95 -12.28 25.78
N ARG A 218 12.98 -12.96 25.21
CA ARG A 218 11.95 -12.36 24.34
C ARG A 218 11.09 -11.39 25.13
N VAL A 219 10.96 -10.19 24.58
CA VAL A 219 10.04 -9.16 25.04
C VAL A 219 9.14 -8.78 23.89
N MET A 220 7.83 -8.72 24.14
CA MET A 220 6.83 -8.30 23.17
C MET A 220 6.02 -7.14 23.70
N PHE A 221 5.85 -6.14 22.85
CA PHE A 221 4.97 -4.99 23.07
C PHE A 221 3.93 -4.97 21.98
N GLU A 222 2.66 -4.71 22.32
CA GLU A 222 1.60 -4.52 21.35
C GLU A 222 0.67 -3.41 21.82
N VAL A 223 0.47 -2.39 21.00
CA VAL A 223 -0.50 -1.32 21.28
C VAL A 223 -1.91 -1.87 21.09
N ARG A 224 -2.68 -1.96 22.17
CA ARG A 224 -4.04 -2.52 22.17
C ARG A 224 -5.09 -1.47 21.89
N SER A 225 -4.97 -0.31 22.51
CA SER A 225 -5.93 0.77 22.35
C SER A 225 -5.31 2.12 22.63
N ILE A 226 -5.90 3.14 22.03
CA ILE A 226 -5.55 4.54 22.22
C ILE A 226 -6.83 5.30 22.51
N ASP A 227 -6.80 6.15 23.52
CA ASP A 227 -7.80 7.18 23.74
C ASP A 227 -7.12 8.54 23.73
N PRO A 228 -7.30 9.31 22.65
CA PRO A 228 -6.65 10.60 22.52
C PRO A 228 -7.20 11.67 23.49
N SER A 229 -8.29 11.37 24.19
CA SER A 229 -9.01 12.32 25.03
C SER A 229 -9.48 11.70 26.34
N TRP A 230 -8.68 10.80 26.91
CA TRP A 230 -8.95 10.15 28.19
C TRP A 230 -9.17 11.18 29.30
N GLU A 231 -10.32 11.10 30.00
CA GLU A 231 -10.63 11.98 31.09
C GLU A 231 -10.05 11.47 32.42
N LEU A 232 -9.32 12.32 33.15
CA LEU A 232 -8.79 12.01 34.45
C LEU A 232 -9.92 12.07 35.45
N LEU A 233 -10.25 10.92 36.08
CA LEU A 233 -11.40 10.76 36.97
C LEU A 233 -11.09 11.09 38.43
N THR A 234 -9.80 11.18 38.80
CA THR A 234 -9.35 11.34 40.19
C THR A 234 -8.17 12.30 40.30
N GLY A 235 -7.86 12.80 41.48
CA GLY A 235 -6.73 13.68 41.79
C GLY A 235 -7.02 15.16 41.53
N GLU A 236 -5.96 15.99 41.62
CA GLU A 236 -6.04 17.45 41.42
C GLU A 236 -6.38 17.82 39.99
N ASP A 237 -6.05 16.95 39.03
CA ASP A 237 -6.30 17.14 37.62
C ASP A 237 -7.61 16.52 37.14
N LYS A 238 -8.53 16.19 38.03
CA LYS A 238 -9.83 15.61 37.69
C LYS A 238 -10.55 16.49 36.63
N GLY A 239 -11.04 15.82 35.55
CA GLY A 239 -11.73 16.49 34.43
C GLY A 239 -10.81 16.96 33.32
N LYS A 240 -9.49 16.98 33.54
CA LYS A 240 -8.52 17.21 32.45
C LYS A 240 -8.45 16.00 31.55
N ARG A 241 -8.08 16.23 30.31
CA ARG A 241 -7.92 15.17 29.30
C ARG A 241 -6.46 14.93 28.97
N ALA A 242 -6.10 13.67 28.80
CA ALA A 242 -4.77 13.23 28.45
C ALA A 242 -4.81 12.23 27.29
N TYR A 243 -3.75 12.14 26.51
CA TYR A 243 -3.58 11.08 25.53
C TYR A 243 -3.18 9.78 26.25
N SER A 244 -4.01 8.75 26.12
CA SER A 244 -3.84 7.45 26.77
C SER A 244 -3.47 6.38 25.73
N VAL A 245 -2.52 5.52 26.09
CA VAL A 245 -2.16 4.33 25.31
C VAL A 245 -2.14 3.12 26.24
N THR A 246 -2.80 2.04 25.82
CA THR A 246 -2.74 0.74 26.48
C THR A 246 -1.86 -0.20 25.67
N VAL A 247 -0.80 -0.68 26.29
CA VAL A 247 0.19 -1.57 25.68
C VAL A 247 0.11 -2.94 26.34
N ALA A 248 -0.09 -4.00 25.54
CA ALA A 248 0.09 -5.36 26.00
C ALA A 248 1.59 -5.67 26.08
N VAL A 249 2.01 -6.23 27.19
CA VAL A 249 3.40 -6.56 27.46
C VAL A 249 3.50 -8.03 27.80
N GLU A 250 4.43 -8.73 27.11
CA GLU A 250 4.86 -10.08 27.47
C GLU A 250 6.37 -10.04 27.68
N ARG A 251 6.79 -10.25 28.92
CA ARG A 251 8.19 -10.17 29.34
C ARG A 251 8.44 -11.07 30.55
N GLU A 252 9.52 -11.88 30.52
CA GLU A 252 9.95 -12.71 31.65
C GLU A 252 8.81 -13.56 32.25
N GLY A 253 7.94 -14.12 31.40
CA GLY A 253 6.77 -14.89 31.85
C GLY A 253 5.61 -14.08 32.41
N LYS A 254 5.74 -12.76 32.47
CA LYS A 254 4.65 -11.86 32.87
C LYS A 254 3.85 -11.45 31.65
N ARG A 255 2.53 -11.47 31.74
CA ARG A 255 1.59 -10.99 30.73
C ARG A 255 0.61 -10.03 31.36
N TYR A 256 0.57 -8.79 30.86
CA TYR A 256 -0.28 -7.73 31.39
C TYR A 256 -0.52 -6.62 30.36
N LEU A 257 -1.51 -5.76 30.65
CA LEU A 257 -1.72 -4.53 29.87
C LEU A 257 -1.24 -3.35 30.72
N ARG A 258 -0.38 -2.49 30.16
CA ARG A 258 0.04 -1.25 30.79
C ARG A 258 -0.61 -0.06 30.15
N GLN A 259 -1.36 0.70 30.91
CA GLN A 259 -1.90 1.99 30.48
C GLN A 259 -0.94 3.11 30.86
N VAL A 260 -0.57 3.94 29.88
CA VAL A 260 0.27 5.13 30.03
C VAL A 260 -0.48 6.36 29.57
N LEU A 261 -0.27 7.47 30.29
CA LEU A 261 -0.92 8.75 30.04
C LEU A 261 0.14 9.83 29.75
N ALA A 262 0.02 10.52 28.62
CA ALA A 262 0.94 11.60 28.27
C ALA A 262 0.84 12.73 29.29
N GLY A 263 2.00 13.11 29.86
CA GLY A 263 2.07 14.13 30.90
C GLY A 263 1.75 13.65 32.33
N TYR A 264 1.30 12.40 32.50
CA TYR A 264 0.89 11.87 33.81
C TYR A 264 1.53 10.51 34.11
N PRO A 265 2.86 10.38 34.16
CA PRO A 265 3.55 9.11 34.38
C PRO A 265 3.22 8.50 35.75
N GLN A 266 2.78 9.30 36.71
CA GLN A 266 2.34 8.84 38.07
C GLN A 266 1.03 8.07 38.04
N LEU A 267 0.23 8.19 36.95
CA LEU A 267 -1.05 7.50 36.82
C LEU A 267 -0.96 6.23 35.97
N THR A 268 0.27 5.71 35.75
CA THR A 268 0.50 4.44 35.05
C THR A 268 -0.15 3.27 35.81
N GLU A 269 -0.85 2.40 35.08
CA GLU A 269 -1.50 1.20 35.68
C GLU A 269 -1.17 -0.06 34.89
N ASP A 270 -1.07 -1.20 35.62
CA ASP A 270 -0.98 -2.54 35.07
C ASP A 270 -2.26 -3.33 35.33
N LEU A 271 -2.83 -3.89 34.27
CA LEU A 271 -3.95 -4.83 34.31
C LEU A 271 -3.40 -6.23 34.04
N ILE A 272 -3.46 -7.09 35.05
CA ILE A 272 -2.74 -8.36 35.13
C ILE A 272 -3.67 -9.51 34.73
N PHE A 273 -3.19 -10.38 33.82
CA PHE A 273 -3.85 -11.64 33.53
C PHE A 273 -3.38 -12.73 34.48
N THR A 274 -4.30 -13.54 34.95
CA THR A 274 -4.02 -14.72 35.82
C THR A 274 -4.37 -15.97 35.03
N GLY A 275 -3.40 -16.85 34.80
CA GLY A 275 -3.59 -18.07 33.98
C GLY A 275 -3.93 -17.76 32.55
N ASP A 276 -4.72 -18.64 31.90
CA ASP A 276 -5.13 -18.52 30.48
C ASP A 276 -6.38 -17.63 30.28
N GLN A 277 -6.70 -16.77 31.24
CA GLN A 277 -7.87 -15.91 31.11
C GLN A 277 -7.66 -14.86 30.03
N SER A 278 -8.70 -14.64 29.21
CA SER A 278 -8.71 -13.65 28.15
C SER A 278 -8.93 -12.21 28.64
N GLN A 279 -9.35 -12.04 29.93
CA GLN A 279 -9.57 -10.73 30.52
C GLN A 279 -8.69 -10.53 31.75
N PRO A 280 -8.19 -9.30 32.00
CA PRO A 280 -7.41 -9.01 33.20
C PRO A 280 -8.27 -9.08 34.45
N VAL A 281 -7.77 -9.71 35.52
CA VAL A 281 -8.49 -9.90 36.77
C VAL A 281 -7.92 -9.11 37.94
N LYS A 282 -6.70 -8.57 37.79
CA LYS A 282 -6.03 -7.82 38.87
C LYS A 282 -5.46 -6.52 38.31
N ARG A 283 -5.61 -5.46 39.12
CA ARG A 283 -5.12 -4.11 38.78
C ARG A 283 -3.98 -3.73 39.74
N SER A 284 -2.92 -3.16 39.20
CA SER A 284 -1.82 -2.56 39.96
C SER A 284 -1.61 -1.13 39.48
N VAL A 285 -1.73 -0.16 40.39
CA VAL A 285 -1.59 1.28 40.10
C VAL A 285 -0.26 1.76 40.65
N LYS A 286 0.45 2.61 39.92
CA LYS A 286 1.66 3.24 40.39
C LYS A 286 1.30 4.23 41.50
N GLU A 287 1.73 3.94 42.70
CA GLU A 287 1.56 4.80 43.88
C GLU A 287 2.92 5.19 44.41
N THR A 288 3.00 6.35 45.08
CA THR A 288 4.24 6.78 45.73
C THR A 288 4.65 5.76 46.78
N GLY A 289 5.86 5.17 46.62
CA GLY A 289 6.42 4.19 47.54
C GLY A 289 5.98 2.74 47.30
N LYS A 290 5.13 2.44 46.31
CA LYS A 290 4.79 1.07 45.93
C LYS A 290 5.26 0.76 44.52
N PRO A 291 5.94 -0.37 44.26
CA PRO A 291 6.30 -0.80 42.94
C PRO A 291 5.04 -1.20 42.16
N ILE A 292 5.02 -0.89 40.87
CA ILE A 292 4.04 -1.42 39.91
C ILE A 292 4.33 -2.91 39.65
N TYR A 293 3.40 -3.64 39.01
CA TYR A 293 3.55 -5.09 38.78
C TYR A 293 4.86 -5.48 38.09
N ASP A 294 5.32 -4.68 37.09
CA ASP A 294 6.62 -4.82 36.48
C ASP A 294 7.38 -3.47 36.58
N ASP A 295 8.14 -3.29 37.62
CA ASP A 295 8.95 -2.12 37.91
C ASP A 295 10.26 -2.08 37.12
N GLY A 296 10.68 -3.21 36.53
CA GLY A 296 11.84 -3.32 35.62
C GLY A 296 11.58 -2.78 34.21
N LEU A 297 10.31 -2.45 33.90
CA LEU A 297 9.93 -1.83 32.61
C LEU A 297 9.40 -0.43 32.86
N ALA A 298 9.99 0.58 32.23
CA ALA A 298 9.43 1.91 32.13
C ALA A 298 8.81 2.10 30.75
N LEU A 299 7.52 2.50 30.69
CA LEU A 299 6.87 2.96 29.46
C LEU A 299 6.56 4.45 29.60
N SER A 300 6.85 5.20 28.57
CA SER A 300 6.52 6.62 28.45
C SER A 300 6.02 6.95 27.06
N LEU A 301 5.37 8.09 26.92
CA LEU A 301 4.92 8.61 25.64
C LEU A 301 5.72 9.84 25.28
N ASP A 302 6.22 9.88 24.06
CA ASP A 302 6.94 11.01 23.48
C ASP A 302 6.29 11.42 22.15
N TYR A 303 6.69 12.54 21.58
CA TYR A 303 6.31 12.90 20.21
C TYR A 303 7.00 11.95 19.23
N ALA A 304 6.29 11.62 18.14
CA ALA A 304 6.87 10.92 16.99
C ALA A 304 7.44 11.98 16.02
N PRO A 305 8.76 12.18 15.98
CA PRO A 305 9.35 13.14 15.06
C PRO A 305 9.24 12.63 13.64
N GLN A 306 8.83 13.51 12.74
CA GLN A 306 8.89 13.25 11.31
C GLN A 306 9.96 14.14 10.69
N GLU A 307 10.92 13.52 10.02
CA GLU A 307 12.12 14.15 9.48
C GLU A 307 12.12 14.24 7.95
N TRP A 308 11.17 13.56 7.28
CA TRP A 308 11.14 13.38 5.83
C TRP A 308 9.76 13.68 5.26
N PHE A 309 9.72 14.10 3.99
CA PHE A 309 8.51 14.14 3.19
C PHE A 309 8.76 13.51 1.82
N TYR A 310 7.69 12.97 1.22
CA TYR A 310 7.74 12.20 -0.03
C TYR A 310 7.32 13.09 -1.19
N LEU A 311 8.14 13.15 -2.23
CA LEU A 311 7.92 14.01 -3.39
C LEU A 311 6.70 13.60 -4.21
N ARG A 312 5.96 14.59 -4.74
CA ARG A 312 4.78 14.40 -5.60
C ARG A 312 4.80 15.19 -6.90
N ASN A 313 5.50 16.30 -6.95
CA ASN A 313 5.34 17.29 -8.02
C ASN A 313 6.00 16.91 -9.35
N ASP A 314 6.90 15.94 -9.36
CA ASP A 314 7.57 15.45 -10.57
C ASP A 314 7.55 13.92 -10.55
N LEU A 315 6.48 13.34 -11.09
CA LEU A 315 6.29 11.87 -11.04
C LEU A 315 7.36 11.12 -11.82
N ALA A 316 7.89 11.68 -12.90
CA ALA A 316 8.94 11.02 -13.68
C ALA A 316 10.27 10.91 -12.92
N LYS A 317 10.49 11.77 -11.91
CA LYS A 317 11.72 11.84 -11.13
C LYS A 317 11.51 11.62 -9.63
N SER A 318 10.28 11.36 -9.21
CA SER A 318 9.94 11.20 -7.80
C SER A 318 9.94 9.76 -7.31
N TRP A 319 10.35 8.81 -8.13
CA TRP A 319 10.35 7.39 -7.80
C TRP A 319 11.68 6.95 -7.21
N ALA A 320 11.62 5.99 -6.28
CA ALA A 320 12.80 5.42 -5.65
C ALA A 320 12.64 3.93 -5.32
N LEU A 321 13.74 3.21 -5.42
CA LEU A 321 13.94 1.90 -4.84
C LEU A 321 14.57 2.09 -3.46
N TYR A 322 13.94 1.54 -2.43
CA TYR A 322 14.49 1.44 -1.10
C TYR A 322 15.01 0.05 -0.86
N LEU A 323 16.20 -0.02 -0.31
CA LEU A 323 16.87 -1.28 -0.02
C LEU A 323 17.53 -1.25 1.36
N ARG A 324 17.56 -2.41 2.01
CA ARG A 324 18.33 -2.61 3.24
C ARG A 324 18.76 -4.08 3.38
N PRO A 325 19.88 -4.38 4.03
CA PRO A 325 20.16 -5.73 4.50
C PRO A 325 19.04 -6.19 5.45
N LYS A 326 18.61 -7.44 5.33
CA LYS A 326 17.55 -7.98 6.19
C LYS A 326 17.89 -7.81 7.66
N GLY A 327 16.94 -7.24 8.42
CA GLY A 327 17.11 -6.94 9.84
C GLY A 327 17.81 -5.60 10.14
N SER A 328 18.25 -4.85 9.11
CA SER A 328 18.72 -3.48 9.30
C SER A 328 17.53 -2.54 9.58
N PRO A 329 17.65 -1.60 10.54
CA PRO A 329 16.59 -0.63 10.80
C PRO A 329 16.52 0.48 9.73
N THR A 330 17.59 0.72 8.98
CA THR A 330 17.70 1.88 8.08
C THR A 330 17.56 1.49 6.62
N TRP A 331 16.79 2.29 5.88
CA TRP A 331 16.61 2.16 4.45
C TRP A 331 17.58 3.07 3.68
N THR A 332 18.20 2.52 2.64
CA THR A 332 18.96 3.26 1.63
C THR A 332 18.06 3.53 0.44
N GLU A 333 18.05 4.78 -0.02
CA GLU A 333 17.27 5.22 -1.17
C GLU A 333 18.12 5.25 -2.44
N ARG A 334 17.59 4.68 -3.53
CA ARG A 334 18.13 4.83 -4.90
C ARG A 334 17.08 5.40 -5.81
N ARG A 335 17.39 6.45 -6.53
CA ARG A 335 16.46 7.10 -7.45
C ARG A 335 16.17 6.24 -8.66
N ILE A 336 14.91 6.30 -9.13
CA ILE A 336 14.48 5.70 -10.38
C ILE A 336 13.97 6.83 -11.26
N ASP A 337 14.76 7.23 -12.25
CA ASP A 337 14.41 8.31 -13.17
C ASP A 337 13.82 7.75 -14.46
N GLY A 338 12.77 8.39 -14.98
CA GLY A 338 12.21 8.07 -16.30
C GLY A 338 11.20 6.93 -16.33
N LEU A 339 10.57 6.60 -15.20
CA LEU A 339 9.42 5.68 -15.25
C LEU A 339 8.29 6.29 -16.09
N PRO A 340 7.60 5.46 -16.90
CA PRO A 340 6.41 5.87 -17.62
C PRO A 340 5.30 6.38 -16.70
N LEU A 341 4.47 7.30 -17.19
CA LEU A 341 3.44 7.95 -16.37
C LEU A 341 2.05 7.35 -16.57
N TYR A 342 1.72 6.94 -17.79
CA TYR A 342 0.36 6.60 -18.17
C TYR A 342 0.16 5.22 -18.77
N ASN A 343 1.18 4.61 -19.32
CA ASN A 343 1.08 3.34 -20.01
C ASN A 343 1.82 2.24 -19.27
N ASP A 344 1.38 0.99 -19.50
CA ASP A 344 2.05 -0.20 -19.00
C ASP A 344 3.21 -0.56 -19.94
N TYR A 345 4.34 -1.01 -19.37
CA TYR A 345 5.55 -1.42 -20.11
C TYR A 345 6.03 -2.77 -19.61
N ILE A 346 5.83 -3.80 -20.40
CA ILE A 346 6.24 -5.18 -20.09
C ILE A 346 6.91 -5.84 -21.28
N ALA A 347 7.95 -6.63 -21.03
CA ALA A 347 8.66 -7.38 -22.07
C ALA A 347 7.90 -8.63 -22.52
N SER A 348 7.16 -9.29 -21.63
CA SER A 348 6.43 -10.51 -21.91
C SER A 348 5.04 -10.51 -21.26
N ARG A 349 4.05 -11.03 -21.97
CA ARG A 349 2.69 -11.25 -21.44
C ARG A 349 2.63 -12.34 -20.38
N ASP A 350 3.62 -13.25 -20.37
CA ASP A 350 3.69 -14.32 -19.39
C ASP A 350 4.06 -13.83 -17.99
N ASP A 351 4.57 -12.58 -17.89
CA ASP A 351 4.94 -11.97 -16.61
C ASP A 351 3.74 -11.45 -15.82
N VAL A 352 2.56 -11.40 -16.41
CA VAL A 352 1.35 -10.82 -15.82
C VAL A 352 0.13 -11.70 -16.05
N PHE A 353 -0.85 -11.61 -15.16
CA PHE A 353 -2.17 -12.14 -15.43
C PHE A 353 -3.01 -11.12 -16.18
N GLN A 354 -3.74 -11.59 -17.18
CA GLN A 354 -4.67 -10.77 -17.94
C GLN A 354 -6.08 -10.93 -17.37
N SER A 355 -6.80 -9.84 -17.22
CA SER A 355 -8.25 -9.86 -17.09
C SER A 355 -8.85 -9.81 -18.49
N GLY A 356 -9.98 -10.43 -18.72
CA GLY A 356 -10.56 -10.69 -20.05
C GLY A 356 -10.99 -9.49 -20.91
N GLY A 357 -10.39 -8.32 -20.70
CA GLY A 357 -10.53 -7.14 -21.55
C GLY A 357 -9.14 -6.62 -21.90
N ASP A 358 -8.73 -6.89 -23.07
CA ASP A 358 -7.37 -6.87 -23.56
C ASP A 358 -6.80 -5.48 -23.80
N ASP A 359 -6.18 -4.88 -22.79
CA ASP A 359 -5.52 -3.57 -22.92
C ASP A 359 -3.99 -3.61 -22.87
N LEU A 360 -3.39 -4.81 -22.74
CA LEU A 360 -1.96 -4.96 -22.84
C LEU A 360 -1.51 -4.88 -24.28
N LEU A 361 -1.14 -3.69 -24.70
CA LEU A 361 -0.45 -3.51 -25.99
C LEU A 361 0.97 -4.10 -25.87
N PRO A 362 1.48 -4.78 -26.90
CA PRO A 362 2.89 -5.13 -26.99
C PRO A 362 3.70 -3.84 -26.96
N ILE A 363 4.64 -3.75 -26.03
CA ILE A 363 5.35 -2.51 -25.73
C ILE A 363 6.83 -2.79 -25.75
N ASP A 364 7.58 -1.82 -26.25
CA ASP A 364 9.02 -1.85 -26.11
C ASP A 364 9.39 -1.93 -24.64
N PRO A 365 10.23 -2.88 -24.23
CA PRO A 365 10.63 -3.00 -22.84
C PRO A 365 11.36 -1.74 -22.40
N ILE A 366 11.11 -1.33 -21.16
CA ILE A 366 11.95 -0.30 -20.54
C ILE A 366 13.21 -0.94 -19.98
N ASP A 367 14.25 -0.13 -19.87
CA ASP A 367 15.54 -0.54 -19.30
C ASP A 367 16.13 0.65 -18.53
N ILE A 368 15.82 0.71 -17.24
CA ILE A 368 16.25 1.79 -16.36
C ILE A 368 17.25 1.22 -15.35
N GLU A 369 18.46 1.75 -15.38
CA GLU A 369 19.51 1.38 -14.44
C GLU A 369 19.29 2.08 -13.10
N VAL A 370 19.36 1.32 -11.99
CA VAL A 370 19.22 1.79 -10.61
C VAL A 370 20.49 1.44 -9.85
N GLY A 371 21.47 2.31 -9.99
CA GLY A 371 22.78 2.18 -9.34
C GLY A 371 22.83 2.82 -7.94
N PRO A 372 23.92 2.62 -7.21
CA PRO A 372 24.16 3.26 -5.93
C PRO A 372 24.30 4.77 -6.07
N THR A 373 23.64 5.52 -5.20
CA THR A 373 23.66 7.00 -5.20
C THR A 373 24.48 7.58 -4.04
N ALA A 374 24.63 6.83 -2.95
CA ALA A 374 25.33 7.28 -1.74
C ALA A 374 26.62 6.50 -1.50
N ALA A 375 27.58 7.14 -0.85
CA ALA A 375 28.87 6.54 -0.54
C ALA A 375 28.78 5.43 0.53
N ASP A 376 27.76 5.47 1.36
CA ASP A 376 27.44 4.54 2.43
C ASP A 376 26.42 3.48 2.05
N ASP A 377 26.05 3.39 0.76
CA ASP A 377 25.13 2.37 0.25
C ASP A 377 25.67 0.95 0.57
N PRO A 378 24.93 0.12 1.30
CA PRO A 378 25.40 -1.21 1.70
C PRO A 378 25.53 -2.19 0.53
N LEU A 379 24.96 -1.87 -0.64
CA LEU A 379 24.98 -2.68 -1.85
C LEU A 379 25.65 -1.96 -3.03
N ARG A 380 26.74 -1.24 -2.77
CA ARG A 380 27.47 -0.49 -3.82
C ARG A 380 27.91 -1.31 -5.01
N ASP A 381 28.10 -2.60 -4.80
CA ASP A 381 28.50 -3.59 -5.79
C ASP A 381 27.34 -4.14 -6.63
N VAL A 382 26.11 -3.78 -6.30
CA VAL A 382 24.90 -4.30 -6.96
C VAL A 382 24.19 -3.18 -7.68
N THR A 383 23.98 -3.33 -8.97
CA THR A 383 23.14 -2.47 -9.80
C THR A 383 21.88 -3.23 -10.18
N PHE A 384 20.73 -2.66 -9.87
CA PHE A 384 19.44 -3.19 -10.27
C PHE A 384 18.99 -2.57 -11.60
N ARG A 385 18.08 -3.23 -12.31
CA ARG A 385 17.48 -2.71 -13.53
C ARG A 385 15.97 -2.84 -13.47
N VAL A 386 15.26 -1.78 -13.81
CA VAL A 386 13.80 -1.83 -13.96
C VAL A 386 13.50 -2.13 -15.43
N ASN A 387 12.97 -3.32 -15.68
CA ASN A 387 12.67 -3.82 -17.04
C ASN A 387 11.17 -4.00 -17.30
N GLY A 388 10.32 -3.58 -16.39
CA GLY A 388 8.88 -3.54 -16.54
C GLY A 388 8.23 -2.52 -15.62
N TYR A 389 7.09 -1.99 -16.05
CA TYR A 389 6.28 -1.06 -15.29
C TYR A 389 4.81 -1.30 -15.58
N LEU A 390 4.00 -1.35 -14.53
CA LEU A 390 2.55 -1.42 -14.61
C LEU A 390 1.97 -0.26 -13.80
N ARG A 391 1.19 0.56 -14.47
CA ARG A 391 0.57 1.71 -13.84
C ARG A 391 -0.51 1.33 -12.83
N TYR A 392 -1.30 0.30 -13.16
CA TYR A 392 -2.43 -0.12 -12.36
C TYR A 392 -2.55 -1.64 -12.40
N ALA A 393 -1.95 -2.30 -11.42
CA ALA A 393 -2.00 -3.74 -11.31
C ALA A 393 -2.11 -4.17 -9.84
N ILE A 394 -2.81 -5.26 -9.60
CA ILE A 394 -3.02 -5.82 -8.27
C ILE A 394 -2.25 -7.14 -8.17
N PRO A 395 -1.43 -7.36 -7.14
CA PRO A 395 -0.82 -8.66 -6.92
C PRO A 395 -1.91 -9.73 -6.81
N ARG A 396 -1.80 -10.78 -7.61
CA ARG A 396 -2.76 -11.88 -7.62
C ARG A 396 -2.02 -13.19 -7.58
N SER A 397 -2.46 -14.08 -6.68
CA SER A 397 -1.96 -15.45 -6.63
C SER A 397 -2.95 -16.38 -7.34
N ARG A 398 -2.42 -17.22 -8.23
CA ARG A 398 -3.17 -18.29 -8.88
C ARG A 398 -2.44 -19.59 -8.71
N ALA A 399 -3.17 -20.66 -8.60
CA ALA A 399 -2.58 -21.99 -8.64
C ALA A 399 -2.01 -22.28 -10.03
N ALA A 400 -0.85 -22.88 -10.06
CA ALA A 400 -0.13 -23.28 -11.27
C ALA A 400 0.55 -24.63 -11.06
N ASP A 401 0.92 -25.27 -12.13
CA ASP A 401 1.78 -26.47 -12.08
C ASP A 401 3.23 -26.04 -11.84
N ALA A 402 3.85 -26.59 -10.80
CA ALA A 402 5.25 -26.32 -10.46
C ALA A 402 6.25 -27.05 -11.40
N GLY A 403 5.76 -27.91 -12.29
CA GLY A 403 6.56 -28.68 -13.24
C GLY A 403 7.01 -30.04 -12.71
N PRO A 404 7.57 -30.87 -13.59
CA PRO A 404 7.83 -32.29 -13.31
C PRO A 404 8.90 -32.53 -12.24
N ASP A 405 9.80 -31.59 -12.04
CA ASP A 405 10.90 -31.69 -11.05
C ASP A 405 10.50 -31.25 -9.63
N ALA A 406 9.31 -30.66 -9.49
CA ALA A 406 8.83 -30.18 -8.19
C ALA A 406 8.31 -31.37 -7.33
N PRO A 407 8.30 -31.23 -6.00
CA PRO A 407 7.71 -32.24 -5.12
C PRO A 407 6.19 -32.36 -5.36
N ILE A 408 5.67 -33.56 -5.13
CA ILE A 408 4.22 -33.81 -5.19
C ILE A 408 3.53 -32.92 -4.16
N ASN A 409 2.59 -32.10 -4.62
CA ASN A 409 1.76 -31.23 -3.79
C ASN A 409 0.36 -31.12 -4.45
N PRO A 410 -0.52 -32.10 -4.28
CA PRO A 410 -1.78 -32.13 -4.98
C PRO A 410 -2.71 -31.00 -4.53
N MET A 411 -3.17 -30.22 -5.51
CA MET A 411 -4.14 -29.14 -5.33
C MET A 411 -5.34 -29.37 -6.22
N ALA A 412 -6.54 -29.23 -5.67
CA ALA A 412 -7.79 -29.36 -6.40
C ALA A 412 -8.73 -28.16 -6.14
N PHE A 413 -9.38 -27.68 -7.19
CA PHE A 413 -10.47 -26.72 -7.12
C PHE A 413 -11.75 -27.49 -7.39
N VAL A 414 -12.65 -27.51 -6.42
CA VAL A 414 -13.80 -28.38 -6.39
C VAL A 414 -15.08 -27.55 -6.27
N GLU A 415 -16.00 -27.72 -7.19
CA GLU A 415 -17.35 -27.20 -7.09
C GLU A 415 -18.29 -28.31 -6.58
N VAL A 416 -19.03 -28.03 -5.53
CA VAL A 416 -20.12 -28.86 -5.01
C VAL A 416 -21.45 -28.17 -5.35
N ALA A 417 -22.31 -28.84 -6.07
CA ALA A 417 -23.59 -28.30 -6.50
C ALA A 417 -24.73 -29.22 -6.03
N SER A 418 -25.81 -28.60 -5.55
CA SER A 418 -27.05 -29.32 -5.16
C SER A 418 -28.12 -29.13 -6.22
N GLU A 419 -28.65 -30.24 -6.79
CA GLU A 419 -29.70 -30.22 -7.81
C GLU A 419 -31.09 -30.49 -7.22
N GLY A 420 -31.22 -30.76 -5.91
CA GLY A 420 -32.47 -31.16 -5.29
C GLY A 420 -32.81 -30.43 -3.99
N GLY A 421 -34.10 -30.42 -3.62
CA GLY A 421 -34.58 -29.91 -2.34
C GLY A 421 -34.63 -28.40 -2.16
N ARG A 422 -34.64 -27.94 -0.91
CA ARG A 422 -34.64 -26.49 -0.53
C ARG A 422 -33.38 -25.74 -0.95
N THR A 423 -32.31 -26.44 -1.32
CA THR A 423 -31.00 -25.91 -1.71
C THR A 423 -30.74 -26.00 -3.21
N GLN A 424 -31.77 -26.20 -4.03
CA GLN A 424 -31.63 -26.30 -5.47
C GLN A 424 -30.92 -25.08 -6.07
N GLY A 425 -29.84 -25.34 -6.81
CA GLY A 425 -29.04 -24.30 -7.46
C GLY A 425 -27.94 -23.66 -6.58
N GLN A 426 -27.80 -24.10 -5.32
CA GLN A 426 -26.63 -23.65 -4.51
C GLN A 426 -25.36 -24.34 -5.02
N LYS A 427 -24.34 -23.51 -5.21
CA LYS A 427 -23.00 -23.93 -5.60
C LYS A 427 -22.01 -23.41 -4.58
N ALA A 428 -21.11 -24.27 -4.15
CA ALA A 428 -19.98 -23.91 -3.29
C ALA A 428 -18.69 -24.34 -3.96
N SER A 429 -17.72 -23.43 -4.00
CA SER A 429 -16.40 -23.72 -4.58
C SER A 429 -15.34 -23.74 -3.47
N TYR A 430 -14.54 -24.77 -3.48
CA TYR A 430 -13.51 -25.02 -2.49
C TYR A 430 -12.15 -25.17 -3.16
N ARG A 431 -11.13 -24.59 -2.53
CA ARG A 431 -9.73 -24.87 -2.84
C ARG A 431 -9.22 -25.88 -1.81
N LEU A 432 -8.63 -26.96 -2.26
CA LEU A 432 -8.13 -28.02 -1.41
C LEU A 432 -6.67 -28.32 -1.73
N VAL A 433 -5.84 -28.48 -0.70
CA VAL A 433 -4.42 -28.86 -0.80
C VAL A 433 -4.22 -30.13 0.04
N ALA A 434 -3.95 -31.25 -0.61
CA ALA A 434 -4.03 -32.57 0.05
C ALA A 434 -3.02 -32.76 1.19
N LEU A 435 -1.83 -32.10 1.11
CA LEU A 435 -0.78 -32.21 2.11
C LEU A 435 -0.84 -31.10 3.19
N ASP A 436 -1.74 -30.13 3.05
CA ASP A 436 -1.93 -29.12 4.07
C ASP A 436 -3.07 -29.55 5.03
N PRO A 437 -2.82 -29.72 6.35
CA PRO A 437 -3.83 -30.15 7.31
C PRO A 437 -5.03 -29.25 7.41
N GLN A 438 -4.89 -27.93 7.16
CA GLN A 438 -5.98 -26.97 7.21
C GLN A 438 -6.72 -26.87 5.87
N GLU A 439 -5.99 -26.83 4.77
CA GLU A 439 -6.56 -26.68 3.43
C GLU A 439 -6.99 -28.02 2.78
N SER A 440 -6.69 -29.16 3.40
CA SER A 440 -7.17 -30.48 2.92
C SER A 440 -8.63 -30.79 3.22
N ARG A 441 -9.33 -29.87 3.90
CA ARG A 441 -10.70 -30.06 4.36
C ARG A 441 -11.55 -28.81 4.07
N ALA A 442 -12.79 -29.05 3.77
CA ALA A 442 -13.80 -28.00 3.57
C ALA A 442 -15.14 -28.46 4.13
N ASP A 443 -16.09 -27.54 4.22
CA ASP A 443 -17.46 -27.80 4.69
C ASP A 443 -17.48 -28.52 6.05
N GLU A 444 -16.82 -27.92 7.04
CA GLU A 444 -16.67 -28.45 8.40
C GLU A 444 -16.09 -29.91 8.44
N GLY A 445 -15.33 -30.28 7.42
CA GLY A 445 -14.70 -31.58 7.26
C GLY A 445 -15.55 -32.64 6.54
N LEU A 446 -16.72 -32.25 6.00
CA LEU A 446 -17.54 -33.13 5.18
C LEU A 446 -16.92 -33.41 3.80
N LEU A 447 -16.13 -32.47 3.28
CA LEU A 447 -15.32 -32.64 2.07
C LEU A 447 -13.83 -32.72 2.47
N ARG A 448 -13.15 -33.76 2.02
CA ARG A 448 -11.73 -33.99 2.30
C ARG A 448 -10.95 -34.29 1.04
N PHE A 449 -9.76 -33.78 0.92
CA PHE A 449 -8.81 -34.11 -0.13
C PHE A 449 -7.56 -34.77 0.46
N VAL A 450 -7.16 -35.92 -0.10
CA VAL A 450 -6.05 -36.72 0.42
C VAL A 450 -5.11 -37.14 -0.70
N HIS A 451 -3.84 -37.24 -0.36
CA HIS A 451 -2.82 -37.90 -1.20
C HIS A 451 -2.50 -39.27 -0.65
N LEU A 452 -2.51 -40.27 -1.50
CA LEU A 452 -2.34 -41.68 -1.13
C LEU A 452 -1.10 -42.25 -1.81
N ALA A 453 -0.24 -42.88 -1.05
CA ALA A 453 0.96 -43.53 -1.55
C ALA A 453 0.69 -44.95 -2.08
N SER A 454 -0.43 -45.57 -1.69
CA SER A 454 -0.76 -46.95 -2.04
C SER A 454 -2.28 -47.21 -2.16
N GLU A 455 -2.64 -48.27 -2.88
CA GLU A 455 -4.04 -48.73 -2.98
C GLU A 455 -4.62 -49.20 -1.63
N SER A 456 -3.78 -49.72 -0.73
CA SER A 456 -4.22 -50.13 0.59
C SER A 456 -4.70 -48.97 1.45
N GLU A 457 -4.11 -47.78 1.28
CA GLU A 457 -4.57 -46.55 1.96
C GLU A 457 -5.93 -46.12 1.46
N PHE A 458 -6.22 -46.26 0.15
CA PHE A 458 -7.52 -45.93 -0.40
C PHE A 458 -8.63 -46.78 0.21
N GLY A 459 -8.32 -48.09 0.43
CA GLY A 459 -9.26 -49.03 1.06
C GLY A 459 -9.77 -48.58 2.45
N ARG A 460 -9.04 -47.73 3.16
CA ARG A 460 -9.50 -47.16 4.44
C ARG A 460 -10.74 -46.32 4.27
N PHE A 461 -10.80 -45.47 3.25
CA PHE A 461 -11.89 -44.53 3.03
C PHE A 461 -13.16 -45.21 2.50
N LEU A 462 -13.05 -46.46 2.07
CA LEU A 462 -14.20 -47.31 1.70
C LEU A 462 -14.92 -47.91 2.90
N ARG A 463 -14.46 -47.65 4.11
CA ARG A 463 -15.08 -48.16 5.33
C ARG A 463 -15.70 -47.01 6.11
N GLN A 464 -16.88 -47.28 6.68
CA GLN A 464 -17.46 -46.34 7.65
C GLN A 464 -16.67 -46.38 8.96
N PRO A 465 -16.63 -45.27 9.72
CA PRO A 465 -16.02 -45.26 11.04
C PRO A 465 -16.73 -46.25 11.96
N ASN A 466 -15.96 -47.02 12.73
CA ASN A 466 -16.53 -47.99 13.64
C ASN A 466 -15.75 -48.08 14.96
N LEU A 467 -16.43 -48.47 16.01
CA LEU A 467 -15.91 -48.81 17.30
C LEU A 467 -15.91 -50.35 17.47
N THR A 468 -14.82 -50.88 18.00
CA THR A 468 -14.79 -52.24 18.51
C THR A 468 -14.75 -52.15 20.02
N LEU A 469 -15.80 -52.69 20.69
CA LEU A 469 -15.94 -52.75 22.14
C LEU A 469 -15.67 -54.17 22.57
N ARG A 470 -14.78 -54.36 23.53
CA ARG A 470 -14.45 -55.69 24.10
C ARG A 470 -14.61 -55.66 25.62
N ILE A 471 -15.22 -56.73 26.12
CA ILE A 471 -15.26 -57.01 27.57
C ILE A 471 -14.58 -58.39 27.75
N PRO A 472 -13.26 -58.41 27.94
CA PRO A 472 -12.50 -59.63 27.94
C PRO A 472 -12.96 -60.65 28.99
N SER A 473 -13.32 -60.20 30.18
CA SER A 473 -13.81 -61.02 31.29
C SER A 473 -15.10 -61.78 30.98
N LYS A 474 -15.83 -61.38 29.93
CA LYS A 474 -17.12 -61.97 29.52
C LYS A 474 -17.07 -62.56 28.12
N GLY A 475 -15.94 -62.49 27.47
CA GLY A 475 -15.79 -62.95 26.08
C GLY A 475 -16.66 -62.20 25.07
N ILE A 476 -17.06 -60.95 25.35
CA ILE A 476 -17.90 -60.13 24.49
C ILE A 476 -17.04 -59.25 23.64
N GLU A 477 -17.29 -59.30 22.33
CA GLU A 477 -16.75 -58.38 21.34
C GLU A 477 -17.86 -57.89 20.41
N ILE A 478 -18.05 -56.56 20.30
CA ILE A 478 -19.05 -55.93 19.46
C ILE A 478 -18.33 -54.96 18.55
N ARG A 479 -18.67 -54.95 17.28
CA ARG A 479 -18.27 -53.98 16.32
C ARG A 479 -19.47 -53.15 15.91
N GLU A 480 -19.41 -51.82 16.13
CA GLU A 480 -20.50 -50.91 15.87
C GLU A 480 -20.06 -49.83 14.90
N VAL A 481 -20.85 -49.64 13.86
CA VAL A 481 -20.62 -48.57 12.88
C VAL A 481 -21.17 -47.24 13.42
N ILE A 482 -20.33 -46.21 13.43
CA ILE A 482 -20.74 -44.87 13.86
C ILE A 482 -21.50 -44.20 12.72
N ARG A 483 -22.83 -44.23 12.77
CA ARG A 483 -23.68 -43.58 11.76
C ARG A 483 -24.19 -42.22 12.22
N ASP A 484 -24.60 -42.15 13.49
CA ASP A 484 -25.14 -40.95 14.11
C ASP A 484 -24.35 -40.63 15.38
N VAL A 485 -24.08 -39.37 15.62
CA VAL A 485 -23.42 -38.89 16.84
C VAL A 485 -24.40 -38.10 17.69
N ALA A 486 -24.40 -38.37 18.98
CA ALA A 486 -25.32 -37.74 19.94
C ALA A 486 -25.09 -36.25 20.15
N ALA A 487 -24.03 -35.67 19.60
CA ALA A 487 -23.85 -34.20 19.55
C ALA A 487 -25.01 -33.49 18.83
N ALA A 488 -25.63 -34.18 17.88
CA ALA A 488 -26.83 -33.69 17.18
C ALA A 488 -28.15 -34.02 17.94
N ASN A 489 -28.09 -34.93 18.89
CA ASN A 489 -29.22 -35.33 19.73
C ASN A 489 -28.76 -35.69 21.15
N PRO A 490 -28.69 -34.71 22.07
CA PRO A 490 -28.22 -34.94 23.48
C PRO A 490 -29.03 -35.99 24.24
N ASP A 491 -30.26 -36.25 23.84
CA ASP A 491 -31.16 -37.21 24.48
C ASP A 491 -31.11 -38.62 23.86
N ALA A 492 -30.13 -38.87 22.95
CA ALA A 492 -29.98 -40.20 22.36
C ALA A 492 -29.79 -41.28 23.46
N PRO A 493 -30.52 -42.40 23.38
CA PRO A 493 -30.46 -43.43 24.43
C PRO A 493 -29.11 -44.14 24.40
N PHE A 494 -28.73 -44.65 25.58
CA PHE A 494 -27.61 -45.58 25.65
C PHE A 494 -27.93 -46.89 24.99
N VAL A 495 -26.98 -47.44 24.25
CA VAL A 495 -27.04 -48.79 23.68
C VAL A 495 -26.48 -49.76 24.72
N GLU A 496 -27.33 -50.69 25.18
CA GLU A 496 -26.94 -51.73 26.13
C GLU A 496 -26.17 -52.86 25.46
N ILE A 497 -25.09 -53.27 26.06
CA ILE A 497 -24.31 -54.42 25.62
C ILE A 497 -24.93 -55.71 26.18
N LYS A 498 -25.60 -56.46 25.31
CA LYS A 498 -26.28 -57.70 25.70
C LYS A 498 -25.28 -58.73 26.29
N GLY A 499 -25.71 -59.37 27.39
CA GLY A 499 -24.88 -60.34 28.09
C GLY A 499 -23.79 -59.77 28.98
N SER A 500 -23.73 -58.47 29.11
CA SER A 500 -22.72 -57.74 29.89
C SER A 500 -23.11 -57.49 31.37
N GLU A 501 -24.23 -58.00 31.84
CA GLU A 501 -24.74 -57.80 33.19
C GLU A 501 -23.72 -58.21 34.26
N SER A 502 -23.51 -57.38 35.26
CA SER A 502 -22.65 -57.65 36.43
C SER A 502 -23.42 -58.46 37.48
N GLU A 503 -22.75 -59.04 38.46
CA GLU A 503 -23.39 -59.74 39.57
C GLU A 503 -24.37 -58.80 40.36
N GLY A 504 -24.28 -57.51 40.18
CA GLY A 504 -25.16 -56.50 40.73
C GLY A 504 -26.28 -56.01 39.80
N GLY A 505 -26.48 -56.67 38.64
CA GLY A 505 -27.56 -56.36 37.67
C GLY A 505 -27.32 -55.08 36.80
N VAL A 506 -26.14 -54.48 36.87
CA VAL A 506 -25.80 -53.34 36.02
C VAL A 506 -25.13 -53.83 34.74
N SER A 507 -25.76 -53.51 33.58
CA SER A 507 -25.19 -53.82 32.25
C SER A 507 -24.27 -52.70 31.78
N TYR A 508 -23.28 -53.05 30.94
CA TYR A 508 -22.51 -52.08 30.22
C TYR A 508 -23.36 -51.47 29.13
N ALA A 509 -23.28 -50.14 29.01
CA ALA A 509 -23.97 -49.43 27.96
C ALA A 509 -23.08 -48.26 27.46
N TYR A 510 -23.22 -47.90 26.23
CA TYR A 510 -22.46 -46.82 25.62
C TYR A 510 -23.36 -45.96 24.73
N ARG A 511 -22.90 -44.76 24.45
CA ARG A 511 -23.40 -43.93 23.36
C ARG A 511 -22.24 -43.09 22.76
N VAL A 512 -22.21 -42.93 21.45
CA VAL A 512 -21.23 -42.09 20.79
C VAL A 512 -21.74 -40.65 20.81
N VAL A 513 -21.01 -39.78 21.45
CA VAL A 513 -21.37 -38.37 21.58
C VAL A 513 -20.89 -37.56 20.40
N ASN A 514 -19.64 -37.81 19.95
CA ASN A 514 -19.05 -37.05 18.86
C ASN A 514 -17.96 -37.85 18.18
N LEU A 515 -17.71 -37.55 16.91
CA LEU A 515 -16.58 -38.06 16.14
C LEU A 515 -15.86 -36.86 15.54
N GLN A 516 -14.58 -36.71 15.87
CA GLN A 516 -13.71 -35.65 15.30
C GLN A 516 -12.56 -36.31 14.57
N ASP A 517 -12.24 -35.80 13.42
CA ASP A 517 -11.13 -36.29 12.58
C ASP A 517 -10.16 -35.16 12.29
N GLY A 518 -8.85 -35.48 12.18
CA GLY A 518 -7.80 -34.54 11.84
C GLY A 518 -7.41 -33.57 12.95
N LEU A 519 -7.51 -34.01 14.20
CA LEU A 519 -7.01 -33.25 15.33
C LEU A 519 -5.48 -33.26 15.31
N PRO A 520 -4.80 -32.11 15.38
CA PRO A 520 -3.34 -32.05 15.47
C PRO A 520 -2.89 -32.44 16.88
N VAL A 521 -2.12 -33.50 16.98
CA VAL A 521 -1.53 -33.98 18.24
C VAL A 521 -0.08 -34.35 17.98
N GLY A 522 0.86 -33.66 18.63
CA GLY A 522 2.29 -33.98 18.59
C GLY A 522 2.89 -34.01 17.17
N GLY A 523 2.42 -33.18 16.24
CA GLY A 523 2.89 -33.13 14.84
C GLY A 523 2.26 -34.16 13.89
N THR A 524 1.31 -34.98 14.39
CA THR A 524 0.48 -35.88 13.60
C THR A 524 -0.98 -35.52 13.71
N THR A 525 -1.81 -35.98 12.76
CA THR A 525 -3.27 -35.84 12.83
C THR A 525 -3.88 -37.14 13.33
N VAL A 526 -4.80 -37.07 14.28
CA VAL A 526 -5.52 -38.21 14.85
C VAL A 526 -7.03 -38.02 14.74
N ALA A 527 -7.75 -39.13 14.73
CA ALA A 527 -9.20 -39.14 14.89
C ALA A 527 -9.58 -39.52 16.31
N VAL A 528 -10.65 -38.96 16.85
CA VAL A 528 -11.20 -39.27 18.17
C VAL A 528 -12.70 -39.46 18.14
N ALA A 529 -13.18 -40.55 18.74
CA ALA A 529 -14.59 -40.73 19.07
C ALA A 529 -14.78 -40.45 20.56
N ILE A 530 -15.73 -39.57 20.88
CA ILE A 530 -16.13 -39.30 22.27
C ILE A 530 -17.28 -40.20 22.59
N VAL A 531 -17.05 -41.15 23.54
CA VAL A 531 -18.00 -42.17 23.92
C VAL A 531 -18.36 -41.99 25.39
N GLU A 532 -19.65 -41.89 25.70
CA GLU A 532 -20.13 -41.98 27.07
C GLU A 532 -20.36 -43.44 27.41
N LEU A 533 -19.79 -43.89 28.50
CA LEU A 533 -19.83 -45.25 29.00
C LEU A 533 -20.54 -45.31 30.33
N ARG A 534 -21.50 -46.21 30.46
CA ARG A 534 -22.07 -46.63 31.70
C ARG A 534 -21.59 -48.04 32.00
N THR A 535 -20.89 -48.15 33.12
CA THR A 535 -20.31 -49.42 33.57
C THR A 535 -20.62 -49.67 35.02
N PRO A 536 -20.35 -50.84 35.59
CA PRO A 536 -20.48 -51.07 37.01
C PRO A 536 -19.64 -50.10 37.88
N LYS A 537 -18.61 -49.49 37.34
CA LYS A 537 -17.79 -48.49 38.02
C LYS A 537 -18.36 -47.06 37.94
N GLY A 538 -19.39 -46.82 37.15
CA GLY A 538 -20.06 -45.53 36.99
C GLY A 538 -20.21 -45.03 35.55
N LEU A 539 -20.54 -43.72 35.45
CA LEU A 539 -20.71 -43.05 34.17
C LEU A 539 -19.53 -42.09 33.92
N PHE A 540 -18.89 -42.18 32.77
CA PHE A 540 -17.77 -41.35 32.37
C PHE A 540 -17.71 -41.22 30.85
N ARG A 541 -16.91 -40.28 30.33
CA ARG A 541 -16.62 -40.08 28.93
C ARG A 541 -15.25 -40.64 28.60
N ARG A 542 -15.18 -41.47 27.57
CA ARG A 542 -13.92 -41.98 27.02
C ARG A 542 -13.64 -41.30 25.68
N TRP A 543 -12.48 -40.69 25.62
CA TRP A 543 -11.94 -40.20 24.35
C TRP A 543 -11.15 -41.33 23.72
N VAL A 544 -11.74 -41.94 22.71
CA VAL A 544 -11.17 -43.11 22.01
C VAL A 544 -10.47 -42.59 20.76
N PHE A 545 -9.16 -42.60 20.76
CA PHE A 545 -8.35 -42.20 19.61
C PHE A 545 -8.09 -43.37 18.68
N ASP A 546 -7.83 -43.11 17.39
CA ASP A 546 -7.35 -44.07 16.43
C ASP A 546 -5.93 -44.60 16.79
N ASN A 547 -5.18 -43.79 17.56
CA ASN A 547 -3.99 -44.24 18.30
C ASN A 547 -4.41 -44.62 19.73
N PRO A 548 -4.46 -45.95 20.05
CA PRO A 548 -4.93 -46.41 21.36
C PRO A 548 -4.15 -45.85 22.57
N ALA A 549 -2.87 -45.47 22.35
CA ALA A 549 -2.03 -44.94 23.41
C ALA A 549 -2.52 -43.56 23.95
N LEU A 550 -3.35 -42.84 23.16
CA LEU A 550 -3.92 -41.54 23.53
C LEU A 550 -5.29 -41.68 24.17
N THR A 551 -5.90 -42.90 24.16
CA THR A 551 -7.24 -43.11 24.72
C THR A 551 -7.27 -42.89 26.21
N ARG A 552 -8.26 -42.11 26.71
CA ARG A 552 -8.38 -41.72 28.12
C ARG A 552 -9.81 -41.49 28.53
N ASP A 553 -10.10 -41.58 29.82
CA ASP A 553 -11.39 -41.23 30.41
C ASP A 553 -11.35 -39.80 30.96
N VAL A 554 -12.43 -39.04 30.72
CA VAL A 554 -12.63 -37.66 31.20
C VAL A 554 -13.92 -37.62 32.01
N LYS A 555 -13.80 -37.33 33.32
CA LYS A 555 -14.96 -37.23 34.23
C LYS A 555 -15.71 -35.94 34.12
N ASP A 556 -14.99 -34.84 33.90
CA ASP A 556 -15.56 -33.51 33.75
C ASP A 556 -15.02 -32.83 32.49
N PRO A 557 -15.88 -32.48 31.50
CA PRO A 557 -15.44 -31.79 30.29
C PRO A 557 -14.91 -30.38 30.52
N VAL A 558 -15.10 -29.80 31.70
CA VAL A 558 -14.66 -28.42 32.04
C VAL A 558 -13.34 -28.43 32.78
N ALA A 559 -12.95 -29.53 33.42
CA ALA A 559 -11.67 -29.65 34.10
C ALA A 559 -10.57 -30.04 33.09
N ALA A 560 -9.91 -29.04 32.49
CA ALA A 560 -8.80 -29.22 31.56
C ALA A 560 -7.46 -29.48 32.28
N ASP A 561 -7.37 -30.50 33.16
CA ASP A 561 -6.10 -30.99 33.63
C ASP A 561 -5.49 -31.94 32.57
N ALA A 562 -5.02 -31.34 31.50
CA ALA A 562 -4.51 -32.01 30.32
C ALA A 562 -3.06 -32.56 30.45
N HIS A 563 -2.50 -32.68 31.63
CA HIS A 563 -1.09 -33.02 31.84
C HIS A 563 -0.83 -34.38 32.48
N GLY A 564 -1.88 -35.20 32.74
CA GLY A 564 -1.72 -36.57 33.15
C GLY A 564 -1.72 -37.54 31.97
N GLY A 565 -0.87 -38.58 31.95
CA GLY A 565 -0.90 -39.62 30.93
C GLY A 565 -2.28 -40.32 30.82
N PRO A 566 -2.50 -41.15 29.77
CA PRO A 566 -3.80 -41.80 29.55
C PRO A 566 -4.18 -42.67 30.73
N LYS A 567 -5.24 -42.29 31.43
CA LYS A 567 -5.79 -43.04 32.56
C LYS A 567 -7.20 -43.50 32.18
N LEU A 568 -7.41 -44.82 32.25
CA LEU A 568 -8.76 -45.40 32.11
C LEU A 568 -9.37 -45.60 33.50
N GLU A 569 -10.57 -45.09 33.71
CA GLU A 569 -11.35 -45.28 34.95
C GLU A 569 -11.87 -46.71 35.04
N ASP A 570 -12.23 -47.29 33.90
CA ASP A 570 -12.65 -48.67 33.82
C ASP A 570 -11.90 -49.38 32.69
N ASP A 571 -10.96 -50.24 33.04
CA ASP A 571 -10.12 -51.07 32.17
C ASP A 571 -10.77 -52.41 31.80
N SER A 572 -11.92 -52.74 32.40
CA SER A 572 -12.67 -53.97 32.10
C SER A 572 -13.36 -53.91 30.73
N ILE A 573 -13.49 -52.72 30.14
CA ILE A 573 -13.98 -52.51 28.79
C ILE A 573 -12.91 -51.86 27.92
N GLU A 574 -12.49 -52.53 26.89
CA GLU A 574 -11.59 -52.00 25.87
C GLU A 574 -12.38 -51.44 24.67
N ILE A 575 -11.99 -50.23 24.20
CA ILE A 575 -12.62 -49.64 23.04
C ILE A 575 -11.53 -49.16 22.07
N THR A 576 -11.66 -49.54 20.81
CA THR A 576 -10.77 -49.10 19.74
C THR A 576 -11.56 -48.47 18.60
N LEU A 577 -10.99 -47.43 18.00
CA LEU A 577 -11.58 -46.70 16.88
C LEU A 577 -10.87 -47.05 15.57
N ASP A 578 -11.64 -47.52 14.59
CA ASP A 578 -11.20 -47.50 13.18
C ASP A 578 -11.89 -46.27 12.52
N PRO A 579 -11.12 -45.24 12.17
CA PRO A 579 -11.71 -44.01 11.71
C PRO A 579 -12.34 -44.09 10.31
N GLY A 580 -11.99 -45.12 9.50
CA GLY A 580 -12.53 -45.26 8.16
C GLY A 580 -12.48 -43.98 7.33
N ASN A 581 -13.61 -43.56 6.76
CA ASN A 581 -13.77 -42.27 6.08
C ASN A 581 -13.97 -41.08 7.06
N GLY A 582 -14.01 -41.35 8.35
CA GLY A 582 -14.20 -40.33 9.39
C GLY A 582 -15.57 -39.66 9.28
N ARG A 583 -15.62 -38.34 9.40
CA ARG A 583 -16.82 -37.53 9.19
C ARG A 583 -17.04 -37.12 7.72
N ALA A 584 -16.08 -37.41 6.84
CA ALA A 584 -16.17 -36.96 5.47
C ALA A 584 -17.25 -37.73 4.71
N LEU A 585 -18.20 -37.01 4.16
CA LEU A 585 -19.19 -37.54 3.23
C LEU A 585 -18.61 -37.70 1.84
N VAL A 586 -17.61 -36.93 1.51
CA VAL A 586 -16.91 -36.93 0.23
C VAL A 586 -15.42 -36.91 0.48
N VAL A 587 -14.71 -37.88 -0.05
CA VAL A 587 -13.25 -37.93 -0.06
C VAL A 587 -12.76 -37.92 -1.49
N LEU A 588 -12.10 -36.84 -1.89
CA LEU A 588 -11.33 -36.79 -3.13
C LEU A 588 -9.93 -37.35 -2.85
N ALA A 589 -9.50 -38.35 -3.59
CA ALA A 589 -8.20 -38.97 -3.41
C ALA A 589 -7.35 -38.83 -4.68
N HIS A 590 -6.10 -38.38 -4.50
CA HIS A 590 -5.08 -38.41 -5.55
C HIS A 590 -4.07 -39.53 -5.29
N GLY A 591 -3.71 -40.27 -6.31
CA GLY A 591 -2.69 -41.33 -6.24
C GLY A 591 -3.27 -42.77 -6.16
N PRO A 592 -2.39 -43.81 -6.10
CA PRO A 592 -0.92 -43.72 -6.14
C PRO A 592 -0.34 -43.37 -7.51
N GLU A 593 -1.12 -43.51 -8.59
CA GLU A 593 -0.71 -43.04 -9.92
C GLU A 593 -0.83 -41.54 -10.03
N GLU A 594 0.24 -40.89 -10.51
CA GLU A 594 0.23 -39.44 -10.67
C GLU A 594 -0.86 -38.96 -11.66
N GLY A 595 -1.65 -37.98 -11.26
CA GLY A 595 -2.76 -37.47 -12.05
C GLY A 595 -4.08 -38.22 -11.89
N ARG A 596 -4.09 -39.40 -11.24
CA ARG A 596 -5.33 -40.15 -11.01
C ARG A 596 -6.10 -39.58 -9.84
N LEU A 597 -7.35 -39.20 -10.09
CA LEU A 597 -8.30 -38.73 -9.07
C LEU A 597 -9.43 -39.74 -8.90
N ARG A 598 -9.75 -40.00 -7.65
CA ARG A 598 -10.86 -40.87 -7.27
C ARG A 598 -11.73 -40.19 -6.23
N LEU A 599 -13.02 -40.42 -6.31
CA LEU A 599 -13.98 -39.88 -5.38
C LEU A 599 -14.58 -41.03 -4.56
N VAL A 600 -14.55 -40.89 -3.25
CA VAL A 600 -15.37 -41.76 -2.36
C VAL A 600 -16.53 -40.94 -1.86
N SER A 601 -17.73 -41.43 -2.13
CA SER A 601 -18.98 -40.87 -1.58
C SER A 601 -19.47 -41.76 -0.44
N ALA A 602 -19.65 -41.16 0.73
CA ALA A 602 -20.26 -41.79 1.91
C ALA A 602 -21.73 -41.34 2.11
N VAL A 603 -22.32 -40.74 1.09
CA VAL A 603 -23.74 -40.34 1.08
C VAL A 603 -24.57 -41.57 0.73
N GLY A 604 -24.84 -42.44 1.69
CA GLY A 604 -25.59 -43.66 1.49
C GLY A 604 -25.30 -44.71 2.55
N ALA A 605 -25.77 -45.95 2.32
CA ALA A 605 -25.60 -47.06 3.26
C ALA A 605 -24.13 -47.52 3.36
N GLU A 606 -23.46 -47.54 2.24
CA GLU A 606 -22.04 -47.91 2.15
C GLU A 606 -21.27 -46.92 1.28
N PRO A 607 -20.00 -46.62 1.58
CA PRO A 607 -19.15 -45.78 0.75
C PRO A 607 -18.91 -46.37 -0.65
N ALA A 608 -19.10 -45.59 -1.67
CA ALA A 608 -18.89 -45.96 -3.07
C ALA A 608 -17.75 -45.15 -3.68
N ALA A 609 -16.95 -45.82 -4.53
CA ALA A 609 -15.83 -45.15 -5.21
C ALA A 609 -16.10 -45.02 -6.72
N SER A 610 -15.62 -43.91 -7.29
CA SER A 610 -15.61 -43.66 -8.73
C SER A 610 -14.35 -42.91 -9.14
N ASP A 611 -13.89 -43.14 -10.36
CA ASP A 611 -12.85 -42.27 -10.97
C ASP A 611 -13.47 -40.92 -11.35
N VAL A 612 -12.69 -39.84 -11.21
CA VAL A 612 -13.10 -38.46 -11.50
C VAL A 612 -12.25 -37.90 -12.61
N GLU A 613 -12.92 -37.33 -13.61
CA GLU A 613 -12.28 -36.55 -14.67
C GLU A 613 -12.45 -35.05 -14.40
N VAL A 614 -11.37 -34.28 -14.55
CA VAL A 614 -11.37 -32.84 -14.40
C VAL A 614 -12.37 -32.20 -15.39
N GLY A 615 -13.21 -31.31 -14.91
CA GLY A 615 -14.25 -30.61 -15.67
C GLY A 615 -15.59 -31.36 -15.76
N ARG A 616 -15.66 -32.65 -15.37
CA ARG A 616 -16.91 -33.43 -15.41
C ARG A 616 -17.55 -33.53 -14.02
N PRO A 617 -18.85 -33.31 -13.90
CA PRO A 617 -19.56 -33.50 -12.64
C PRO A 617 -19.70 -35.00 -12.31
N ALA A 618 -19.36 -35.39 -11.09
CA ALA A 618 -19.53 -36.73 -10.54
C ALA A 618 -20.67 -36.71 -9.51
N PRO A 619 -21.73 -37.51 -9.68
CA PRO A 619 -22.83 -37.58 -8.72
C PRO A 619 -22.37 -38.35 -7.47
N ILE A 620 -22.68 -37.79 -6.27
CA ILE A 620 -22.33 -38.40 -4.99
C ILE A 620 -23.54 -38.99 -4.22
N GLY A 621 -24.72 -38.82 -4.73
CA GLY A 621 -25.97 -39.19 -4.08
C GLY A 621 -26.73 -37.98 -3.49
N GLY A 622 -28.00 -38.19 -3.10
CA GLY A 622 -28.80 -37.10 -2.50
C GLY A 622 -29.05 -35.86 -3.39
N GLY A 623 -28.86 -35.98 -4.72
CA GLY A 623 -29.01 -34.85 -5.65
C GLY A 623 -27.82 -33.87 -5.58
N VAL A 624 -26.69 -34.33 -5.07
CA VAL A 624 -25.47 -33.52 -5.01
C VAL A 624 -24.46 -34.02 -6.03
N THR A 625 -23.79 -33.09 -6.69
CA THR A 625 -22.71 -33.37 -7.65
C THR A 625 -21.42 -32.67 -7.21
N VAL A 626 -20.31 -33.33 -7.44
CA VAL A 626 -18.97 -32.79 -7.23
C VAL A 626 -18.26 -32.68 -8.57
N ARG A 627 -17.69 -31.51 -8.87
CA ARG A 627 -16.90 -31.31 -10.08
C ARG A 627 -15.51 -30.77 -9.68
N VAL A 628 -14.49 -31.48 -10.11
CA VAL A 628 -13.13 -30.95 -10.01
C VAL A 628 -12.89 -30.04 -11.20
N GLU A 629 -12.83 -28.73 -10.96
CA GLU A 629 -12.65 -27.74 -12.03
C GLU A 629 -11.22 -27.66 -12.52
N GLN A 630 -10.26 -27.72 -11.59
CA GLN A 630 -8.83 -27.72 -11.87
C GLN A 630 -8.13 -28.67 -10.90
N PHE A 631 -7.08 -29.29 -11.38
CA PHE A 631 -6.25 -30.16 -10.59
C PHE A 631 -4.78 -30.01 -10.99
N PHE A 632 -3.90 -29.95 -9.99
CA PHE A 632 -2.46 -29.91 -10.14
C PHE A 632 -1.84 -30.99 -9.22
N ALA A 633 -1.13 -31.96 -9.79
CA ALA A 633 -0.43 -32.97 -8.99
C ALA A 633 0.75 -32.37 -8.21
N ARG A 634 1.37 -31.35 -8.77
CA ARG A 634 2.50 -30.59 -8.22
C ARG A 634 2.14 -29.10 -8.16
N GLY A 635 1.04 -28.81 -7.46
CA GLY A 635 0.50 -27.47 -7.39
C GLY A 635 1.40 -26.52 -6.61
N THR A 636 1.50 -25.29 -7.10
CA THR A 636 2.13 -24.17 -6.44
C THR A 636 1.26 -22.93 -6.62
N PHE A 637 1.53 -21.89 -5.86
CA PHE A 637 0.94 -20.58 -6.09
C PHE A 637 1.94 -19.69 -6.80
N GLU A 638 1.56 -19.24 -7.97
CA GLU A 638 2.28 -18.24 -8.72
C GLU A 638 1.63 -16.88 -8.46
N THR A 639 2.40 -15.93 -7.89
CA THR A 639 1.96 -14.57 -7.69
C THR A 639 2.52 -13.69 -8.78
N LYS A 640 1.61 -13.12 -9.58
CA LYS A 640 1.94 -12.17 -10.64
C LYS A 640 1.00 -10.96 -10.55
N PRO A 641 1.38 -9.81 -11.10
CA PRO A 641 0.45 -8.71 -11.25
C PRO A 641 -0.73 -9.09 -12.15
N LEU A 642 -1.93 -8.74 -11.70
CA LEU A 642 -3.13 -8.72 -12.54
C LEU A 642 -3.34 -7.28 -13.01
N VAL A 643 -3.20 -7.04 -14.31
CA VAL A 643 -3.42 -5.72 -14.88
C VAL A 643 -4.91 -5.41 -14.92
N VAL A 644 -5.29 -4.29 -14.31
CA VAL A 644 -6.69 -3.85 -14.30
C VAL A 644 -7.00 -3.15 -15.62
N PRO A 645 -8.07 -3.52 -16.34
CA PRO A 645 -8.51 -2.88 -17.57
C PRO A 645 -8.72 -1.38 -17.39
N ARG A 646 -8.40 -0.57 -18.41
CA ARG A 646 -8.49 0.89 -18.37
C ARG A 646 -9.87 1.38 -17.92
N ALA A 647 -10.94 0.79 -18.42
CA ALA A 647 -12.30 1.14 -18.06
C ALA A 647 -12.66 0.92 -16.58
N GLN A 648 -11.88 0.14 -15.85
CA GLN A 648 -12.09 -0.17 -14.42
C GLN A 648 -11.11 0.56 -13.50
N ARG A 649 -10.17 1.34 -14.06
CA ARG A 649 -9.16 2.07 -13.28
C ARG A 649 -9.77 3.31 -12.67
N GLN A 650 -9.61 3.47 -11.36
CA GLN A 650 -9.98 4.71 -10.68
C GLN A 650 -8.94 5.80 -10.97
N ARG A 651 -9.41 7.01 -11.27
CA ARG A 651 -8.55 8.14 -11.62
C ARG A 651 -7.55 8.51 -10.53
N ASP A 652 -7.97 8.42 -9.27
CA ASP A 652 -7.17 8.86 -8.10
C ASP A 652 -6.18 7.81 -7.60
N ALA A 653 -6.23 6.59 -8.15
CA ALA A 653 -5.41 5.47 -7.70
C ALA A 653 -4.13 5.27 -8.52
N MET A 654 -3.72 6.26 -9.30
CA MET A 654 -2.62 6.15 -10.27
C MET A 654 -1.29 5.68 -9.68
N GLU A 655 -1.00 6.06 -8.44
CA GLU A 655 0.26 5.72 -7.79
C GLU A 655 0.13 4.47 -6.90
N THR A 656 -1.01 4.30 -6.25
CA THR A 656 -1.24 3.25 -5.24
C THR A 656 -1.15 1.85 -5.81
N PHE A 657 -1.43 1.68 -7.10
CA PHE A 657 -1.43 0.39 -7.79
C PHE A 657 -0.28 0.22 -8.79
N ALA A 658 0.69 1.13 -8.79
CA ALA A 658 1.86 1.00 -9.64
C ALA A 658 2.74 -0.17 -9.19
N GLN A 659 3.34 -0.86 -10.13
CA GLN A 659 4.32 -1.92 -9.87
C GLN A 659 5.49 -1.81 -10.84
N ILE A 660 6.69 -2.09 -10.36
CA ILE A 660 7.88 -2.22 -11.19
C ILE A 660 8.35 -3.67 -11.22
N LYS A 661 8.87 -4.11 -12.36
CA LYS A 661 9.60 -5.36 -12.47
C LYS A 661 11.08 -5.07 -12.34
N LEU A 662 11.68 -5.58 -11.28
CA LEU A 662 13.08 -5.38 -10.96
C LEU A 662 13.90 -6.60 -11.36
N GLU A 663 14.88 -6.41 -12.22
CA GLU A 663 15.90 -7.39 -12.52
C GLU A 663 17.02 -7.28 -11.48
N ILE A 664 17.33 -8.43 -10.86
CA ILE A 664 18.28 -8.54 -9.77
C ILE A 664 19.44 -9.39 -10.27
N PRO A 665 20.69 -8.90 -10.25
CA PRO A 665 21.83 -9.64 -10.79
C PRO A 665 21.99 -11.05 -10.20
N GLY A 666 21.97 -12.05 -11.06
CA GLY A 666 22.10 -13.45 -10.68
C GLY A 666 20.88 -14.07 -10.00
N CYS A 667 19.76 -13.38 -10.00
CA CYS A 667 18.50 -13.83 -9.40
C CYS A 667 17.35 -13.74 -10.39
N ARG A 668 16.21 -14.28 -9.99
CA ARG A 668 14.95 -14.11 -10.72
C ARG A 668 14.46 -12.68 -10.58
N SER A 669 13.93 -12.11 -11.68
CA SER A 669 13.25 -10.82 -11.63
C SER A 669 12.04 -10.86 -10.71
N GLU A 670 11.82 -9.77 -9.95
CA GLU A 670 10.74 -9.63 -8.97
C GLU A 670 9.84 -8.45 -9.29
N TRP A 671 8.52 -8.62 -9.09
CA TRP A 671 7.56 -7.53 -9.12
C TRP A 671 7.45 -6.88 -7.74
N LEU A 672 7.68 -5.56 -7.70
CA LEU A 672 7.56 -4.75 -6.50
C LEU A 672 6.34 -3.82 -6.61
N PRO A 673 5.32 -3.99 -5.77
CA PRO A 673 4.20 -3.06 -5.70
C PRO A 673 4.64 -1.73 -5.07
N PHE A 674 3.93 -0.67 -5.42
CA PHE A 674 4.14 0.64 -4.82
C PHE A 674 3.77 0.63 -3.33
N THR A 675 4.67 1.11 -2.52
CA THR A 675 4.48 1.34 -1.09
C THR A 675 4.44 2.85 -0.85
N ARG A 676 3.36 3.33 -0.25
CA ARG A 676 3.14 4.77 -0.13
C ARG A 676 4.18 5.46 0.73
N TRP A 677 4.54 4.84 1.85
CA TRP A 677 5.55 5.35 2.77
C TRP A 677 6.52 4.25 3.17
N VAL A 678 7.74 4.65 3.49
CA VAL A 678 8.80 3.76 3.94
C VAL A 678 8.98 3.95 5.44
N PHE A 679 8.89 2.87 6.19
CA PHE A 679 9.01 2.88 7.64
C PHE A 679 10.20 2.06 8.09
N ASP A 680 10.85 2.48 9.16
CA ASP A 680 11.77 1.62 9.90
C ASP A 680 11.01 0.47 10.56
N SER A 681 11.71 -0.61 10.93
CA SER A 681 11.07 -1.82 11.47
C SER A 681 10.25 -1.58 12.75
N ALA A 682 10.53 -0.49 13.47
CA ALA A 682 9.77 -0.09 14.67
C ALA A 682 8.50 0.70 14.36
N ASP A 683 8.38 1.25 13.14
CA ASP A 683 7.32 2.19 12.75
C ASP A 683 6.27 1.56 11.83
N GLU A 684 6.14 0.26 11.86
CA GLU A 684 5.19 -0.49 11.01
C GLU A 684 3.71 -0.13 11.22
N ALA A 685 3.42 0.81 12.08
CA ALA A 685 2.11 1.07 12.63
C ALA A 685 1.24 2.03 11.82
N LEU A 686 1.77 2.79 10.92
CA LEU A 686 0.98 3.65 10.04
C LEU A 686 0.38 2.88 8.85
N ARG A 687 0.17 1.58 9.05
CA ARG A 687 -0.16 0.57 8.04
C ARG A 687 -1.62 0.57 7.62
N ARG A 688 -2.10 1.64 7.07
CA ARG A 688 -3.34 1.53 6.30
C ARG A 688 -3.09 1.25 4.82
N ALA A 689 -1.83 1.29 4.39
CA ALA A 689 -1.40 0.83 3.08
C ALA A 689 -0.55 -0.46 3.23
N PRO A 690 -0.57 -1.37 2.26
CA PRO A 690 0.30 -2.54 2.28
C PRO A 690 1.76 -2.12 2.46
N TYR A 691 2.40 -2.68 3.48
CA TYR A 691 3.82 -2.50 3.75
C TYR A 691 4.43 -3.88 3.92
N GLU A 692 4.85 -4.45 2.81
CA GLU A 692 5.49 -5.76 2.78
C GLU A 692 6.80 -5.66 2.01
N PRO A 693 7.93 -5.48 2.70
CA PRO A 693 9.24 -5.53 2.07
C PRO A 693 9.45 -6.87 1.37
N ARG A 694 9.87 -6.83 0.12
CA ARG A 694 10.21 -8.04 -0.62
C ARG A 694 11.61 -8.48 -0.23
N THR A 695 11.74 -9.62 0.45
CA THR A 695 13.03 -10.20 0.78
C THR A 695 13.56 -11.00 -0.43
N VAL A 696 14.75 -10.68 -0.87
CA VAL A 696 15.46 -11.33 -1.97
C VAL A 696 16.80 -11.82 -1.47
N LYS A 697 17.18 -13.04 -1.89
CA LYS A 697 18.51 -13.57 -1.64
C LYS A 697 19.37 -13.37 -2.88
N LEU A 698 20.42 -12.57 -2.76
CA LEU A 698 21.37 -12.30 -3.83
C LEU A 698 22.22 -13.54 -4.15
N ALA A 699 22.86 -13.54 -5.32
CA ALA A 699 23.72 -14.64 -5.77
C ALA A 699 24.89 -14.95 -4.80
N ASP A 700 25.37 -13.97 -4.06
CA ASP A 700 26.40 -14.10 -3.03
C ASP A 700 25.87 -14.55 -1.66
N GLY A 701 24.56 -14.80 -1.54
CA GLY A 701 23.90 -15.28 -0.33
C GLY A 701 23.40 -14.19 0.60
N ARG A 702 23.67 -12.91 0.36
CA ARG A 702 23.11 -11.79 1.15
C ARG A 702 21.59 -11.74 0.98
N GLU A 703 20.86 -11.58 2.08
CA GLU A 703 19.42 -11.32 2.07
C GLU A 703 19.15 -9.81 2.18
N VAL A 704 18.37 -9.31 1.26
CA VAL A 704 18.06 -7.90 1.11
C VAL A 704 16.55 -7.70 1.07
N GLU A 705 16.07 -6.69 1.75
CA GLU A 705 14.69 -6.23 1.66
C GLU A 705 14.60 -5.05 0.71
N LEU A 706 13.58 -5.07 -0.15
CA LEU A 706 13.33 -4.10 -1.21
C LEU A 706 11.93 -3.53 -1.10
N LEU A 707 11.78 -2.21 -1.36
CA LEU A 707 10.51 -1.51 -1.50
C LEU A 707 10.57 -0.56 -2.71
N PHE A 708 9.46 -0.43 -3.40
CA PHE A 708 9.24 0.59 -4.41
C PHE A 708 8.35 1.70 -3.85
N SER A 709 8.84 2.93 -3.85
CA SER A 709 8.15 4.08 -3.30
C SER A 709 8.53 5.37 -4.02
N ARG A 710 8.21 6.52 -3.44
CA ARG A 710 8.65 7.83 -3.89
C ARG A 710 9.95 8.24 -3.22
N GLN A 711 10.67 9.14 -3.85
CA GLN A 711 11.82 9.81 -3.23
C GLN A 711 11.37 10.61 -2.02
N ARG A 712 12.21 10.63 -1.00
CA ARG A 712 12.01 11.46 0.18
C ARG A 712 13.06 12.57 0.23
N LEU A 713 12.64 13.72 0.74
CA LEU A 713 13.53 14.82 1.06
C LEU A 713 13.49 15.11 2.56
N PRO A 714 14.61 15.54 3.15
CA PRO A 714 14.62 15.95 4.56
C PRO A 714 13.75 17.19 4.75
N LEU A 715 13.07 17.24 5.87
CA LEU A 715 12.45 18.46 6.38
C LEU A 715 13.53 19.36 7.00
N GLU A 716 13.35 20.67 6.87
CA GLU A 716 14.28 21.64 7.48
C GLU A 716 14.18 21.71 9.01
N ALA A 717 13.12 21.15 9.57
CA ALA A 717 12.89 20.96 11.00
C ALA A 717 12.05 19.70 11.22
N ASP A 718 12.25 19.03 12.33
CA ASP A 718 11.39 17.91 12.71
C ASP A 718 9.99 18.41 13.01
N VAL A 719 8.99 17.63 12.58
CA VAL A 719 7.56 17.92 12.79
C VAL A 719 6.94 16.84 13.67
N ALA A 720 6.17 17.25 14.66
CA ALA A 720 5.39 16.34 15.50
C ALA A 720 3.92 16.76 15.54
N LEU A 721 3.04 15.80 15.66
CA LEU A 721 1.61 16.00 15.85
C LEU A 721 1.29 16.03 17.36
N ASP A 722 0.89 17.20 17.85
CA ASP A 722 0.41 17.35 19.23
C ASP A 722 -1.04 16.86 19.35
N GLU A 723 -1.91 17.36 18.48
CA GLU A 723 -3.32 17.02 18.49
C GLU A 723 -3.92 17.10 17.07
N PHE A 724 -4.86 16.21 16.75
CA PHE A 724 -5.70 16.31 15.56
C PHE A 724 -7.14 16.56 15.98
N VAL A 725 -7.76 17.61 15.46
CA VAL A 725 -9.10 18.04 15.82
C VAL A 725 -10.01 18.06 14.59
N LEU A 726 -11.12 17.35 14.71
CA LEU A 726 -12.22 17.45 13.76
C LEU A 726 -13.28 18.41 14.29
N SER A 727 -13.69 19.36 13.49
CA SER A 727 -14.82 20.23 13.77
C SER A 727 -15.99 19.87 12.87
N SER A 728 -17.18 19.69 13.46
CA SER A 728 -18.40 19.38 12.73
C SER A 728 -19.33 20.59 12.61
N HIS A 729 -20.25 20.51 11.65
CA HIS A 729 -21.36 21.46 11.61
C HIS A 729 -22.32 21.26 12.78
N VAL A 730 -23.01 22.31 13.19
CA VAL A 730 -24.02 22.23 14.26
C VAL A 730 -25.16 21.32 13.81
N GLY A 731 -25.50 20.30 14.62
CA GLY A 731 -26.60 19.40 14.34
C GLY A 731 -26.24 17.94 14.15
N GLY A 732 -24.99 17.57 14.22
CA GLY A 732 -24.60 16.18 14.26
C GLY A 732 -23.32 15.83 13.55
N PHE A 733 -22.44 15.27 14.31
CA PHE A 733 -21.31 14.51 13.82
C PHE A 733 -21.68 13.03 13.92
N ILE A 734 -21.96 12.40 12.80
CA ILE A 734 -21.93 10.96 12.70
C ILE A 734 -20.56 10.64 12.12
N ALA A 735 -19.72 9.95 12.89
CA ALA A 735 -18.31 9.70 12.56
C ALA A 735 -18.10 9.02 11.19
N SER A 736 -19.14 8.40 10.65
CA SER A 736 -19.14 7.76 9.33
C SER A 736 -19.47 8.68 8.16
N GLU A 737 -19.98 9.91 8.39
CA GLU A 737 -20.41 10.81 7.33
C GLU A 737 -19.42 11.97 7.16
N GLN A 738 -18.51 11.82 6.20
CA GLN A 738 -17.52 12.86 5.88
C GLN A 738 -18.16 14.22 5.53
N GLY A 739 -19.39 14.24 5.02
CA GLY A 739 -20.14 15.45 4.69
C GLY A 739 -20.53 16.32 5.88
N SER A 740 -20.47 15.80 7.12
CA SER A 740 -20.76 16.56 8.33
C SER A 740 -19.54 17.31 8.90
N ILE A 741 -18.35 17.05 8.41
CA ILE A 741 -17.11 17.66 8.90
C ILE A 741 -16.95 19.05 8.29
N ARG A 742 -16.76 20.03 9.15
CA ARG A 742 -16.56 21.44 8.82
C ARG A 742 -15.10 21.77 8.57
N ASP A 743 -14.20 21.24 9.40
CA ASP A 743 -12.77 21.56 9.36
C ASP A 743 -11.94 20.44 9.92
N TYR A 744 -10.76 20.28 9.32
CA TYR A 744 -9.71 19.35 9.73
C TYR A 744 -8.52 20.18 10.19
N ARG A 745 -8.10 20.00 11.43
CA ARG A 745 -7.02 20.79 12.02
C ARG A 745 -6.00 19.91 12.70
N SER A 746 -4.75 20.04 12.28
CA SER A 746 -3.60 19.46 12.95
C SER A 746 -2.90 20.51 13.79
N ARG A 747 -2.70 20.23 15.06
CA ARG A 747 -1.85 21.03 15.95
C ARG A 747 -0.47 20.44 15.92
N LEU A 748 0.46 21.16 15.29
CA LEU A 748 1.83 20.73 15.04
C LEU A 748 2.80 21.38 15.99
N ARG A 749 3.91 20.71 16.25
CA ARG A 749 5.12 21.29 16.85
C ARG A 749 6.28 21.08 15.93
N PHE A 750 7.15 22.09 15.89
CA PHE A 750 8.38 22.03 15.13
C PHE A 750 9.57 21.99 16.08
N ARG A 751 10.61 21.28 15.68
CA ARG A 751 11.88 21.21 16.40
C ARG A 751 13.01 21.43 15.41
N ASP A 752 13.69 22.57 15.57
CA ASP A 752 14.93 22.85 14.84
C ASP A 752 16.05 21.91 15.32
N GLN A 753 17.04 21.66 14.47
CA GLN A 753 18.14 20.76 14.78
C GLN A 753 18.79 21.08 16.14
N GLY A 754 18.81 20.09 17.02
CA GLY A 754 19.39 20.21 18.37
C GLY A 754 18.59 21.07 19.36
N GLY A 755 17.39 21.54 18.99
CA GLY A 755 16.51 22.35 19.83
C GLY A 755 15.48 21.54 20.61
N ALA A 756 14.69 22.25 21.41
CA ALA A 756 13.46 21.72 22.04
C ALA A 756 12.26 21.86 21.12
N TRP A 757 11.21 21.11 21.39
CA TRP A 757 9.91 21.28 20.72
C TRP A 757 9.36 22.68 20.96
N GLY A 758 9.02 23.40 19.90
CA GLY A 758 8.42 24.73 19.94
C GLY A 758 6.95 24.70 20.40
N GLU A 759 6.36 25.90 20.48
CA GLU A 759 4.95 26.07 20.78
C GLU A 759 4.07 25.43 19.69
N PRO A 760 2.88 24.92 20.06
CA PRO A 760 1.98 24.31 19.11
C PRO A 760 1.40 25.34 18.13
N VAL A 761 1.32 24.97 16.86
CA VAL A 761 0.78 25.77 15.76
C VAL A 761 -0.33 25.00 15.06
N ASP A 762 -1.48 25.63 14.84
CA ASP A 762 -2.61 25.02 14.17
C ASP A 762 -2.51 25.12 12.64
N VAL A 763 -2.61 23.99 11.95
CA VAL A 763 -2.65 23.87 10.49
C VAL A 763 -3.97 23.28 10.06
N SER A 764 -4.67 23.92 9.14
CA SER A 764 -5.91 23.40 8.53
C SER A 764 -5.87 23.52 7.01
N VAL A 765 -6.92 22.99 6.33
CA VAL A 765 -7.00 23.00 4.86
C VAL A 765 -6.79 24.38 4.26
N ASN A 766 -7.38 25.43 4.88
CA ASN A 766 -7.33 26.81 4.39
C ASN A 766 -6.40 27.72 5.20
N ASN A 767 -5.70 27.18 6.18
CA ASN A 767 -4.76 27.92 7.02
C ASN A 767 -3.41 27.18 7.10
N PRO A 768 -2.61 27.23 6.02
CA PRO A 768 -1.29 26.63 6.01
C PRO A 768 -0.33 27.45 6.86
N VAL A 769 0.67 26.79 7.39
CA VAL A 769 1.74 27.39 8.21
C VAL A 769 3.07 27.24 7.49
N GLU A 770 3.87 28.32 7.51
CA GLU A 770 5.23 28.31 7.00
C GLU A 770 6.22 28.13 8.15
N HIS A 771 7.15 27.16 7.98
CA HIS A 771 8.29 27.00 8.87
C HIS A 771 9.55 26.69 8.06
N ARG A 772 10.61 27.45 8.24
CA ARG A 772 11.90 27.30 7.53
C ARG A 772 11.78 27.26 6.00
N GLY A 773 10.86 28.02 5.41
CA GLY A 773 10.68 28.12 3.96
C GLY A 773 9.81 27.01 3.36
N LEU A 774 9.39 26.03 4.16
CA LEU A 774 8.41 25.03 3.79
C LEU A 774 7.03 25.39 4.35
N TRP A 775 6.02 25.20 3.53
CA TRP A 775 4.62 25.38 3.87
C TRP A 775 3.98 24.04 4.16
N TYR A 776 3.25 23.97 5.26
CA TYR A 776 2.55 22.79 5.74
C TYR A 776 1.05 23.06 5.65
N PHE A 777 0.31 22.13 5.04
CA PHE A 777 -1.14 22.20 4.91
C PHE A 777 -1.77 20.83 5.15
N GLN A 778 -3.01 20.82 5.63
CA GLN A 778 -3.74 19.59 5.89
C GLN A 778 -4.09 18.90 4.57
N ALA A 779 -3.63 17.66 4.37
CA ALA A 779 -3.90 16.87 3.17
C ALA A 779 -4.85 15.70 3.45
N GLN A 780 -4.51 14.84 4.43
CA GLN A 780 -5.30 13.66 4.78
C GLN A 780 -5.23 13.43 6.30
N TRP A 781 -6.01 12.50 6.80
CA TRP A 781 -6.07 12.16 8.20
C TRP A 781 -6.39 10.67 8.39
N ASP A 782 -6.31 10.18 9.62
CA ASP A 782 -6.59 8.81 10.01
C ASP A 782 -8.06 8.67 10.43
N PRO A 783 -8.98 8.24 9.53
CA PRO A 783 -10.37 8.01 9.90
C PRO A 783 -10.50 6.76 10.78
N PRO A 784 -11.53 6.67 11.64
CA PRO A 784 -11.81 5.46 12.42
C PRO A 784 -12.15 4.29 11.49
N ASP A 785 -11.81 3.09 11.93
CA ASP A 785 -12.16 1.87 11.20
C ASP A 785 -13.66 1.62 11.26
N SER A 786 -14.28 1.39 10.11
CA SER A 786 -15.70 1.05 10.02
C SER A 786 -15.96 -0.46 10.13
N ARG A 787 -14.96 -1.30 9.82
CA ARG A 787 -15.04 -2.76 9.91
C ARG A 787 -13.68 -3.34 10.30
N PRO A 788 -13.60 -4.17 11.35
CA PRO A 788 -12.38 -4.89 11.66
C PRO A 788 -12.11 -5.95 10.59
N ARG A 789 -10.85 -6.12 10.23
CA ARG A 789 -10.40 -7.35 9.58
C ARG A 789 -10.24 -8.43 10.64
N GLU A 790 -10.41 -9.68 10.25
CA GLU A 790 -10.29 -10.80 11.18
C GLU A 790 -8.91 -10.79 11.85
N GLY A 791 -8.88 -10.75 13.19
CA GLY A 791 -7.65 -10.68 13.96
C GLY A 791 -7.03 -9.28 14.16
N GLU A 792 -7.59 -8.21 13.57
CA GLU A 792 -7.11 -6.83 13.75
C GLU A 792 -7.82 -6.11 14.91
N VAL A 793 -7.07 -5.24 15.57
CA VAL A 793 -7.61 -4.33 16.59
C VAL A 793 -8.23 -3.12 15.90
N LEU A 794 -9.48 -2.82 16.20
CA LEU A 794 -10.17 -1.63 15.69
C LEU A 794 -9.41 -0.35 16.08
N SER A 795 -9.07 0.46 15.09
CA SER A 795 -8.54 1.79 15.32
C SER A 795 -9.67 2.81 15.50
N ALA A 796 -9.60 3.56 16.60
CA ALA A 796 -10.47 4.71 16.83
C ALA A 796 -10.18 5.88 15.87
N GLY A 797 -9.11 5.80 15.08
CA GLY A 797 -8.64 6.87 14.23
C GLY A 797 -7.90 7.97 14.98
N LEU A 798 -7.59 9.06 14.28
CA LEU A 798 -6.91 10.27 14.81
C LEU A 798 -5.47 10.02 15.30
N ASN A 799 -4.85 8.93 14.91
CA ASN A 799 -3.49 8.56 15.37
C ASN A 799 -2.40 9.26 14.57
N TYR A 800 -2.70 9.65 13.35
CA TYR A 800 -1.80 10.39 12.47
C TYR A 800 -2.56 11.37 11.58
N THR A 801 -1.82 12.32 11.05
CA THR A 801 -2.25 13.21 9.98
C THR A 801 -1.30 13.08 8.80
N VAL A 802 -1.76 13.42 7.61
CA VAL A 802 -0.89 13.57 6.44
C VAL A 802 -0.86 15.05 6.08
N LEU A 803 0.33 15.62 6.10
CA LEU A 803 0.57 16.99 5.73
C LEU A 803 1.05 17.06 4.29
N GLY A 804 0.48 17.96 3.52
CA GLY A 804 1.13 18.43 2.31
C GLY A 804 2.26 19.39 2.68
N VAL A 805 3.40 19.20 2.05
CA VAL A 805 4.62 19.99 2.30
C VAL A 805 5.13 20.55 0.98
N GLY A 806 5.49 21.82 0.96
CA GLY A 806 6.08 22.41 -0.24
C GLY A 806 6.59 23.83 -0.04
N ASN A 807 7.44 24.27 -0.94
CA ASN A 807 7.90 25.65 -0.95
C ASN A 807 7.00 26.54 -1.79
N ARG A 808 7.07 27.86 -1.57
CA ARG A 808 6.33 28.88 -2.32
C ARG A 808 7.26 30.01 -2.84
N VAL A 809 8.51 29.67 -3.12
CA VAL A 809 9.47 30.64 -3.67
C VAL A 809 8.95 31.16 -5.00
N GLY A 810 8.95 32.46 -5.23
CA GLY A 810 8.43 33.07 -6.45
C GLY A 810 6.97 33.51 -6.42
N VAL A 811 6.14 32.97 -5.54
CA VAL A 811 4.69 33.31 -5.44
C VAL A 811 4.47 34.78 -5.17
N TYR A 812 5.25 35.39 -4.28
CA TYR A 812 5.13 36.83 -4.02
C TYR A 812 5.53 37.69 -5.23
N THR A 813 6.48 37.25 -6.04
CA THR A 813 6.84 37.88 -7.31
C THR A 813 5.70 37.79 -8.32
N GLN A 814 5.05 36.63 -8.43
CA GLN A 814 3.86 36.47 -9.26
C GLN A 814 2.74 37.39 -8.80
N LEU A 815 2.48 37.42 -7.49
CA LEU A 815 1.45 38.27 -6.89
C LEU A 815 1.74 39.74 -7.18
N ALA A 816 2.98 40.19 -7.02
CA ALA A 816 3.39 41.56 -7.35
C ALA A 816 3.13 41.86 -8.83
N GLY A 817 3.46 40.94 -9.74
CA GLY A 817 3.16 41.02 -11.17
C GLY A 817 1.66 41.18 -11.44
N CYS A 818 0.83 40.37 -10.79
CA CYS A 818 -0.63 40.45 -10.88
C CYS A 818 -1.14 41.81 -10.39
N VAL A 819 -0.70 42.29 -9.22
CA VAL A 819 -1.13 43.58 -8.66
C VAL A 819 -0.74 44.73 -9.60
N ILE A 820 0.50 44.74 -10.13
CA ILE A 820 0.93 45.77 -11.07
C ILE A 820 0.07 45.75 -12.35
N ALA A 821 -0.23 44.56 -12.89
CA ALA A 821 -1.04 44.42 -14.09
C ALA A 821 -2.48 44.90 -13.84
N VAL A 822 -3.09 44.56 -12.71
CA VAL A 822 -4.44 44.97 -12.31
C VAL A 822 -4.49 46.51 -12.12
N LEU A 823 -3.53 47.09 -11.43
CA LEU A 823 -3.42 48.54 -11.28
C LEU A 823 -3.26 49.22 -12.65
N GLY A 824 -2.46 48.60 -13.54
CA GLY A 824 -2.33 49.06 -14.93
C GLY A 824 -3.66 49.02 -15.70
N MET A 825 -4.44 47.97 -15.52
CA MET A 825 -5.78 47.84 -16.11
C MET A 825 -6.73 48.93 -15.55
N ILE A 826 -6.81 49.12 -14.24
CA ILE A 826 -7.60 50.17 -13.60
C ILE A 826 -7.24 51.53 -14.18
N TYR A 827 -5.94 51.82 -14.26
CA TYR A 827 -5.47 53.06 -14.87
C TYR A 827 -5.90 53.21 -16.33
N ALA A 828 -5.74 52.13 -17.13
CA ALA A 828 -6.08 52.16 -18.55
C ALA A 828 -7.59 52.37 -18.79
N PHE A 829 -8.45 51.79 -17.98
CA PHE A 829 -9.90 51.85 -18.18
C PHE A 829 -10.55 53.07 -17.52
N TYR A 830 -10.06 53.53 -16.38
CA TYR A 830 -10.72 54.63 -15.65
C TYR A 830 -9.97 55.95 -15.72
N ILE A 831 -8.62 55.95 -15.60
CA ILE A 831 -7.84 57.20 -15.54
C ILE A 831 -7.48 57.71 -16.93
N LYS A 832 -7.05 56.83 -17.85
CA LYS A 832 -6.70 57.19 -19.22
C LYS A 832 -7.83 57.90 -19.99
N PRO A 833 -9.12 57.55 -19.91
CA PRO A 833 -10.20 58.28 -20.55
C PRO A 833 -10.35 59.68 -20.00
N VAL A 834 -10.21 59.89 -18.70
CA VAL A 834 -10.26 61.21 -18.07
C VAL A 834 -9.14 62.11 -18.58
N ILE A 835 -7.89 61.58 -18.63
CA ILE A 835 -6.74 62.31 -19.19
C ILE A 835 -6.99 62.66 -20.65
N LYS A 836 -7.49 61.73 -21.46
CA LYS A 836 -7.81 61.99 -22.85
C LYS A 836 -8.89 63.08 -23.02
N ARG A 837 -9.95 63.07 -22.18
CA ARG A 837 -11.00 64.08 -22.20
C ARG A 837 -10.43 65.46 -21.82
N ARG A 838 -9.60 65.56 -20.77
CA ARG A 838 -8.95 66.84 -20.38
C ARG A 838 -8.02 67.34 -21.47
N ASN A 839 -7.19 66.47 -22.06
CA ASN A 839 -6.33 66.91 -23.16
C ASN A 839 -7.12 67.36 -24.38
N ARG A 840 -8.23 66.68 -24.72
CA ARG A 840 -9.11 67.08 -25.83
C ARG A 840 -9.78 68.43 -25.52
N ALA A 841 -10.27 68.67 -24.33
CA ALA A 841 -10.85 69.92 -23.91
C ALA A 841 -9.83 71.07 -23.97
N ALA A 842 -8.59 70.83 -23.51
CA ALA A 842 -7.50 71.83 -23.58
C ALA A 842 -7.13 72.17 -25.03
N VAL A 843 -7.10 71.19 -25.93
CA VAL A 843 -6.82 71.41 -27.39
C VAL A 843 -7.99 72.20 -28.02
N LEU A 844 -9.23 71.85 -27.69
CA LEU A 844 -10.39 72.60 -28.23
C LEU A 844 -10.44 74.05 -27.72
N ALA A 845 -10.13 74.25 -26.44
CA ALA A 845 -10.02 75.58 -25.83
C ALA A 845 -8.88 76.42 -26.50
N GLY A 846 -7.73 75.75 -26.75
CA GLY A 846 -6.64 76.42 -27.45
C GLY A 846 -6.92 76.78 -28.94
N LEU A 847 -7.74 75.99 -29.60
CA LEU A 847 -8.18 76.23 -30.97
C LEU A 847 -9.22 77.36 -31.00
N ALA A 848 -10.17 77.41 -29.99
CA ALA A 848 -11.11 78.43 -29.84
C ALA A 848 -10.42 79.79 -29.55
N ALA A 849 -9.48 79.82 -28.68
CA ALA A 849 -8.65 81.02 -28.37
C ALA A 849 -7.85 81.51 -29.57
N LYS A 850 -7.35 80.59 -30.45
CA LYS A 850 -6.71 81.04 -31.72
C LYS A 850 -7.68 81.59 -32.75
N ALA A 851 -8.87 80.94 -32.83
CA ALA A 851 -9.91 81.44 -33.75
C ALA A 851 -10.46 82.82 -33.34
N GLU A 852 -10.39 83.24 -32.05
CA GLU A 852 -10.70 84.55 -31.58
C GLU A 852 -9.60 85.61 -31.78
N VAL A 853 -8.39 85.21 -32.10
CA VAL A 853 -7.21 86.09 -32.27
C VAL A 853 -6.88 86.31 -33.75
N GLU A 854 -7.45 85.55 -34.70
CA GLU A 854 -7.38 85.83 -36.14
C GLU A 854 -8.69 86.47 -36.59
N PRO A 855 -8.66 87.84 -36.89
CA PRO A 855 -9.82 88.52 -37.44
C PRO A 855 -10.12 88.21 -38.91
#